data_22b8be7b23dda6041a5365621bd38fd8
#
_entry.id   22b8be7b23dda6041a5365621bd38fd8
#
_cell.length_a   1.000
_cell.length_b   1.000
_cell.length_c   1.000
_cell.angle_alpha   90.00
_cell.angle_beta   90.00
_cell.angle_gamma   90.00
#
_symmetry.space_group_name_H-M   'P 1'
#
loop_
_entity.id
_entity.type
_entity.pdbx_description
1 polymer ?
#
loop_
_entity_poly.entity_id
_entity_poly.type
_entity_poly.pdbx_seq_one_letter_code
_entity_poly.pdbx_strand_id
1 'polypeptide(L)'
;VEEKGRDKTTSVVGDAKLATVIENERAKKNQTTVVVDAGDAFQGLPISNSTKGEARAEILNKMNYDAMAVGNHEFDFGLDEAKKYKEILKFPLLSANTYVNGARLFEASTIIDKDKSVKGDEVVVIGVTTPETATKTHPKNVEGVTFKDPIPEVLNVVKEIQAKAKATGDDYKTYVILAHLGVDTTTPEAWRGSTLADELSKSPLLKGKRVVVIDGHSHTVESKTYGDNVTYNQTGSYLNNIGKVTLKPNSLLGTPSLIKASETTNLTPNATVKKLVDQIKAKYDAENAVVVVKNSPVELSGTRENVRVRETNLGNVVADSLYEYGQTGFQNKTDIAVTNGGGLRETIAKDKPITKGSVIAVLPFGNTISQISVTGKDVLAMFEKSLGSILQVDKAGKTVLDENGQPLLEPSGGFLQVSGAKVYYDTNLPSGKRVLRVEVKNHDTGAYDKLDLNKTYYLTTNDFLAAGGDGYTMLGGAREEGPSMDEAFKNYLEKADLTKYAVVNPNSRTISIDSKTYKFDSEKPQSSNGQDAPVLVKEELVVTRHVDAAGNELAPVELGEKTPKVLKGYNTVSTFKKDGITTHVYGVEKASVKSSEKVVEKANVSNSERKLPNTGLNSVATASLGVVALLAALVLRKRKNR
;
A
#
# COMPACT_ATOMS: atom_id res chain seq x y z
N VAL A 1 -1.28 -16.03 0.34
CA VAL A 1 -2.53 -16.77 0.27
C VAL A 1 -2.98 -16.97 -1.19
N GLU A 2 -2.96 -15.93 -2.01
CA GLU A 2 -3.39 -15.96 -3.40
C GLU A 2 -2.21 -15.77 -4.36
N GLU A 3 -2.35 -16.26 -5.61
CA GLU A 3 -1.35 -16.10 -6.66
C GLU A 3 -1.30 -14.68 -7.26
N LYS A 4 -2.14 -13.77 -6.77
CA LYS A 4 -2.19 -12.37 -7.19
C LYS A 4 -1.80 -11.47 -6.03
N GLY A 5 -0.99 -10.46 -6.32
CA GLY A 5 -0.54 -9.48 -5.35
C GLY A 5 -1.66 -8.57 -4.82
N ARG A 6 -1.28 -7.60 -4.01
CA ARG A 6 -2.19 -6.64 -3.37
C ARG A 6 -3.12 -5.91 -4.34
N ASP A 7 -2.61 -5.56 -5.51
CA ASP A 7 -3.37 -4.90 -6.58
C ASP A 7 -4.19 -5.85 -7.44
N LYS A 8 -4.18 -7.16 -7.11
CA LYS A 8 -4.81 -8.26 -7.86
C LYS A 8 -4.36 -8.39 -9.32
N THR A 9 -3.36 -7.64 -9.73
CA THR A 9 -2.77 -7.64 -11.07
C THR A 9 -1.37 -8.18 -11.11
N THR A 10 -0.62 -8.08 -9.99
CA THR A 10 0.72 -8.61 -9.85
C THR A 10 0.66 -10.06 -9.40
N SER A 11 1.31 -10.95 -10.16
CA SER A 11 1.43 -12.36 -9.79
C SER A 11 2.39 -12.53 -8.62
N VAL A 12 2.01 -13.36 -7.66
CA VAL A 12 2.83 -13.80 -6.53
C VAL A 12 2.86 -15.32 -6.50
N VAL A 13 3.80 -15.89 -5.74
CA VAL A 13 3.92 -17.37 -5.63
C VAL A 13 2.67 -17.97 -4.99
N GLY A 14 2.17 -17.38 -3.91
CA GLY A 14 1.10 -17.94 -3.09
C GLY A 14 1.58 -19.09 -2.18
N ASP A 15 0.88 -19.25 -1.04
CA ASP A 15 1.34 -20.18 0.01
C ASP A 15 1.33 -21.65 -0.41
N ALA A 16 0.34 -22.09 -1.16
CA ALA A 16 0.24 -23.49 -1.59
C ALA A 16 1.33 -23.88 -2.60
N LYS A 17 1.74 -22.97 -3.49
CA LYS A 17 2.87 -23.19 -4.39
C LYS A 17 4.22 -23.02 -3.70
N LEU A 18 4.33 -22.09 -2.74
CA LEU A 18 5.49 -21.99 -1.86
C LEU A 18 5.74 -23.31 -1.13
N ALA A 19 4.69 -23.92 -0.58
CA ALA A 19 4.79 -25.25 0.03
C ALA A 19 5.29 -26.31 -0.95
N THR A 20 4.85 -26.28 -2.20
CA THR A 20 5.34 -27.18 -3.25
C THR A 20 6.82 -26.98 -3.52
N VAL A 21 7.30 -25.73 -3.62
CA VAL A 21 8.72 -25.43 -3.81
C VAL A 21 9.54 -25.96 -2.63
N ILE A 22 9.09 -25.74 -1.40
CA ILE A 22 9.75 -26.23 -0.19
C ILE A 22 9.84 -27.76 -0.19
N GLU A 23 8.75 -28.45 -0.51
CA GLU A 23 8.73 -29.91 -0.57
C GLU A 23 9.67 -30.46 -1.67
N ASN A 24 9.69 -29.83 -2.82
CA ASN A 24 10.58 -30.20 -3.91
C ASN A 24 12.05 -30.06 -3.52
N GLU A 25 12.41 -29.02 -2.78
CA GLU A 25 13.78 -28.85 -2.26
C GLU A 25 14.10 -29.91 -1.19
N ARG A 26 13.18 -30.17 -0.27
CA ARG A 26 13.35 -31.21 0.77
C ARG A 26 13.48 -32.63 0.19
N ALA A 27 12.85 -32.89 -0.94
CA ALA A 27 12.88 -34.21 -1.60
C ALA A 27 14.21 -34.49 -2.33
N LYS A 28 15.05 -33.49 -2.56
CA LYS A 28 16.34 -33.70 -3.25
C LYS A 28 17.29 -34.51 -2.39
N LYS A 29 17.89 -35.50 -3.01
CA LYS A 29 18.88 -36.36 -2.36
C LYS A 29 20.20 -35.58 -2.15
N ASN A 30 20.97 -36.01 -1.16
CA ASN A 30 22.30 -35.47 -0.85
C ASN A 30 22.31 -33.96 -0.49
N GLN A 31 21.21 -33.43 0.03
CA GLN A 31 21.14 -32.10 0.62
C GLN A 31 20.19 -32.10 1.82
N THR A 32 20.44 -31.17 2.73
CA THR A 32 19.50 -30.77 3.78
C THR A 32 18.93 -29.41 3.45
N THR A 33 17.67 -29.17 3.82
CA THR A 33 16.96 -27.93 3.53
C THR A 33 16.53 -27.27 4.83
N VAL A 34 16.91 -26.00 5.01
CA VAL A 34 16.49 -25.14 6.10
C VAL A 34 15.59 -24.06 5.53
N VAL A 35 14.40 -23.89 6.10
CA VAL A 35 13.38 -22.94 5.66
C VAL A 35 13.17 -21.89 6.73
N VAL A 36 13.43 -20.63 6.37
CA VAL A 36 13.43 -19.51 7.30
C VAL A 36 12.68 -18.29 6.74
N ASP A 37 12.27 -17.40 7.61
CA ASP A 37 11.59 -16.14 7.28
C ASP A 37 12.24 -14.97 8.02
N ALA A 38 12.43 -13.86 7.33
CA ALA A 38 13.07 -12.66 7.88
C ALA A 38 12.11 -11.67 8.58
N GLY A 39 10.87 -12.08 8.85
CA GLY A 39 9.91 -11.27 9.59
C GLY A 39 8.88 -10.53 8.73
N ASP A 40 7.94 -9.86 9.42
CA ASP A 40 6.78 -9.19 8.82
C ASP A 40 5.84 -10.16 8.07
N ALA A 41 5.57 -11.31 8.69
CA ALA A 41 4.77 -12.36 8.05
C ALA A 41 3.27 -12.27 8.35
N PHE A 42 2.85 -11.59 9.42
CA PHE A 42 1.48 -11.73 9.95
C PHE A 42 0.54 -10.58 9.57
N GLN A 43 1.07 -9.40 9.30
CA GLN A 43 0.30 -8.23 8.86
C GLN A 43 0.40 -8.08 7.34
N GLY A 44 -0.59 -7.51 6.71
CA GLY A 44 -0.59 -7.18 5.29
C GLY A 44 -1.98 -7.22 4.68
N LEU A 45 -2.29 -8.21 3.86
CA LEU A 45 -3.62 -8.32 3.26
C LEU A 45 -4.72 -8.45 4.32
N PRO A 46 -5.91 -7.85 4.08
CA PRO A 46 -7.04 -7.90 5.00
C PRO A 46 -7.42 -9.30 5.47
N ILE A 47 -7.25 -10.30 4.63
CA ILE A 47 -7.50 -11.71 5.00
C ILE A 47 -6.57 -12.21 6.13
N SER A 48 -5.33 -11.71 6.21
CA SER A 48 -4.45 -12.01 7.33
C SER A 48 -4.79 -11.16 8.55
N ASN A 49 -5.03 -9.85 8.33
CA ASN A 49 -5.33 -8.90 9.37
C ASN A 49 -6.62 -9.25 10.14
N SER A 50 -7.63 -9.82 9.47
CA SER A 50 -8.91 -10.22 10.08
C SER A 50 -8.75 -11.23 11.22
N THR A 51 -7.69 -12.01 11.21
CA THR A 51 -7.33 -12.97 12.26
C THR A 51 -6.14 -12.51 13.10
N LYS A 52 -5.75 -11.25 13.03
CA LYS A 52 -4.53 -10.71 13.65
C LYS A 52 -3.28 -11.52 13.29
N GLY A 53 -3.24 -12.06 12.07
CA GLY A 53 -2.13 -12.88 11.58
C GLY A 53 -2.13 -14.34 12.03
N GLU A 54 -3.03 -14.78 12.91
CA GLU A 54 -3.03 -16.16 13.43
C GLU A 54 -3.27 -17.20 12.31
N ALA A 55 -4.13 -16.89 11.33
CA ALA A 55 -4.31 -17.76 10.17
C ALA A 55 -3.01 -17.93 9.35
N ARG A 56 -2.19 -16.89 9.27
CA ARG A 56 -0.87 -16.98 8.64
C ARG A 56 0.07 -17.89 9.41
N ALA A 57 0.05 -17.79 10.75
CA ALA A 57 0.85 -18.67 11.61
C ALA A 57 0.49 -20.16 11.40
N GLU A 58 -0.80 -20.48 11.27
CA GLU A 58 -1.23 -21.85 10.95
C GLU A 58 -0.69 -22.35 9.59
N ILE A 59 -0.70 -21.49 8.57
CA ILE A 59 -0.16 -21.81 7.23
C ILE A 59 1.35 -22.08 7.33
N LEU A 60 2.11 -21.23 8.03
CA LEU A 60 3.55 -21.42 8.22
C LEU A 60 3.87 -22.72 8.98
N ASN A 61 3.06 -23.06 9.99
CA ASN A 61 3.16 -24.32 10.70
C ASN A 61 2.94 -25.53 9.78
N LYS A 62 2.01 -25.45 8.84
CA LYS A 62 1.76 -26.52 7.85
C LYS A 62 2.92 -26.71 6.88
N MET A 63 3.68 -25.64 6.62
CA MET A 63 4.87 -25.70 5.77
C MET A 63 6.13 -26.14 6.53
N ASN A 64 6.06 -26.35 7.85
CA ASN A 64 7.18 -26.76 8.70
C ASN A 64 8.41 -25.84 8.53
N TYR A 65 8.24 -24.54 8.72
CA TYR A 65 9.36 -23.62 8.81
C TYR A 65 10.30 -24.00 9.95
N ASP A 66 11.58 -23.65 9.85
CA ASP A 66 12.59 -23.97 10.85
C ASP A 66 12.87 -22.84 11.83
N ALA A 67 12.75 -21.59 11.39
CA ALA A 67 12.87 -20.39 12.22
C ALA A 67 12.31 -19.16 11.51
N MET A 68 12.01 -18.13 12.27
CA MET A 68 11.57 -16.83 11.79
C MET A 68 12.13 -15.71 12.66
N ALA A 69 12.52 -14.58 12.08
CA ALA A 69 12.82 -13.36 12.83
C ALA A 69 11.54 -12.57 13.14
N VAL A 70 11.61 -11.77 14.18
CA VAL A 70 10.59 -10.78 14.52
C VAL A 70 10.83 -9.53 13.70
N GLY A 71 9.84 -9.10 12.91
CA GLY A 71 9.81 -7.79 12.26
C GLY A 71 9.02 -6.76 13.07
N ASN A 72 8.89 -5.54 12.55
CA ASN A 72 8.12 -4.49 13.21
C ASN A 72 6.61 -4.76 13.16
N HIS A 73 6.12 -5.34 12.08
CA HIS A 73 4.69 -5.62 11.90
C HIS A 73 4.18 -6.83 12.70
N GLU A 74 5.04 -7.60 13.34
CA GLU A 74 4.62 -8.59 14.34
C GLU A 74 3.99 -7.95 15.58
N PHE A 75 4.21 -6.64 15.80
CA PHE A 75 3.62 -5.88 16.91
C PHE A 75 2.34 -5.11 16.53
N ASP A 76 1.91 -5.14 15.29
CA ASP A 76 0.78 -4.30 14.82
C ASP A 76 -0.55 -4.60 15.52
N PHE A 77 -0.73 -5.81 15.98
CA PHE A 77 -1.93 -6.22 16.73
C PHE A 77 -1.75 -6.19 18.25
N GLY A 78 -0.69 -5.55 18.73
CA GLY A 78 -0.37 -5.37 20.13
C GLY A 78 0.65 -6.37 20.68
N LEU A 79 1.22 -6.01 21.83
CA LEU A 79 2.26 -6.81 22.47
C LEU A 79 1.79 -8.21 22.87
N ASP A 80 0.53 -8.34 23.33
CA ASP A 80 -0.02 -9.64 23.73
C ASP A 80 -0.16 -10.58 22.53
N GLU A 81 -0.54 -10.06 21.37
CA GLU A 81 -0.59 -10.85 20.16
C GLU A 81 0.81 -11.26 19.69
N ALA A 82 1.80 -10.35 19.76
CA ALA A 82 3.19 -10.68 19.45
C ALA A 82 3.74 -11.80 20.35
N LYS A 83 3.40 -11.79 21.64
CA LYS A 83 3.72 -12.88 22.57
C LYS A 83 3.02 -14.18 22.20
N LYS A 84 1.76 -14.10 21.77
CA LYS A 84 0.96 -15.27 21.37
C LYS A 84 1.54 -15.99 20.16
N TYR A 85 2.15 -15.28 19.22
CA TYR A 85 2.79 -15.93 18.07
C TYR A 85 3.86 -16.93 18.47
N LYS A 86 4.68 -16.65 19.50
CA LYS A 86 5.67 -17.65 19.98
C LYS A 86 5.05 -18.91 20.56
N GLU A 87 3.79 -18.84 21.01
CA GLU A 87 3.08 -19.99 21.59
C GLU A 87 2.42 -20.83 20.48
N ILE A 88 1.87 -20.19 19.45
CA ILE A 88 1.15 -20.88 18.38
C ILE A 88 2.07 -21.39 17.27
N LEU A 89 3.25 -20.78 17.05
CA LEU A 89 4.23 -21.25 16.08
C LEU A 89 4.91 -22.53 16.58
N LYS A 90 5.06 -23.50 15.68
CA LYS A 90 5.73 -24.78 15.95
C LYS A 90 7.24 -24.73 15.69
N PHE A 91 7.77 -23.54 15.47
CA PHE A 91 9.17 -23.24 15.22
C PHE A 91 9.56 -21.94 15.95
N PRO A 92 10.86 -21.71 16.21
CA PRO A 92 11.30 -20.54 16.98
C PRO A 92 11.02 -19.22 16.25
N LEU A 93 10.49 -18.25 16.99
CA LEU A 93 10.39 -16.84 16.62
C LEU A 93 11.50 -16.10 17.35
N LEU A 94 12.45 -15.50 16.60
CA LEU A 94 13.75 -15.07 17.11
C LEU A 94 13.93 -13.55 17.09
N SER A 95 14.47 -12.99 18.17
CA SER A 95 14.98 -11.63 18.22
C SER A 95 16.01 -11.48 19.36
N ALA A 96 17.26 -11.24 18.98
CA ALA A 96 18.37 -11.06 19.92
C ALA A 96 18.29 -9.75 20.70
N ASN A 97 17.61 -8.73 20.18
CA ASN A 97 17.69 -7.35 20.65
C ASN A 97 16.38 -6.76 21.16
N THR A 98 15.33 -7.57 21.31
CA THR A 98 14.02 -7.12 21.81
C THR A 98 13.86 -7.51 23.29
N TYR A 99 13.65 -6.50 24.14
CA TYR A 99 13.65 -6.65 25.60
C TYR A 99 12.38 -6.09 26.23
N VAL A 100 11.90 -6.78 27.25
CA VAL A 100 10.86 -6.31 28.18
C VAL A 100 11.36 -6.53 29.60
N ASN A 101 11.31 -5.50 30.45
CA ASN A 101 11.80 -5.54 31.82
C ASN A 101 13.25 -6.09 31.96
N GLY A 102 14.12 -5.74 31.00
CA GLY A 102 15.52 -6.13 30.99
C GLY A 102 15.82 -7.56 30.54
N ALA A 103 14.80 -8.35 30.20
CA ALA A 103 14.95 -9.70 29.66
C ALA A 103 14.54 -9.75 28.18
N ARG A 104 15.20 -10.60 27.39
CA ARG A 104 14.80 -10.85 26.00
C ARG A 104 13.36 -11.38 25.95
N LEU A 105 12.53 -10.75 25.11
CA LEU A 105 11.14 -11.15 24.91
C LEU A 105 11.02 -12.44 24.09
N PHE A 106 11.93 -12.64 23.15
CA PHE A 106 12.00 -13.79 22.26
C PHE A 106 13.33 -14.52 22.46
N GLU A 107 13.38 -15.78 22.05
CA GLU A 107 14.66 -16.48 21.92
C GLU A 107 15.57 -15.71 20.95
N ALA A 108 16.86 -15.60 21.29
CA ALA A 108 17.82 -14.90 20.44
C ALA A 108 18.23 -15.73 19.23
N SER A 109 18.30 -17.04 19.40
CA SER A 109 18.87 -17.98 18.44
C SER A 109 18.32 -19.39 18.61
N THR A 110 18.53 -20.19 17.58
CA THR A 110 18.32 -21.65 17.61
C THR A 110 19.43 -22.34 16.81
N ILE A 111 19.65 -23.61 17.07
CA ILE A 111 20.58 -24.45 16.32
C ILE A 111 19.76 -25.50 15.59
N ILE A 112 19.88 -25.54 14.27
CA ILE A 112 19.17 -26.48 13.41
C ILE A 112 20.16 -27.57 13.00
N ASP A 113 19.88 -28.80 13.42
CA ASP A 113 20.61 -30.00 13.09
C ASP A 113 19.64 -30.97 12.42
N LYS A 114 19.71 -31.08 11.09
CA LYS A 114 18.83 -31.93 10.29
C LYS A 114 19.32 -33.37 10.19
N ASP A 115 20.62 -33.59 10.34
CA ASP A 115 21.21 -34.92 10.33
C ASP A 115 22.17 -35.10 11.51
N LYS A 116 21.64 -35.55 12.63
CA LYS A 116 22.38 -35.77 13.88
C LYS A 116 23.54 -36.77 13.76
N SER A 117 23.62 -37.51 12.65
CA SER A 117 24.73 -38.42 12.38
C SER A 117 25.95 -37.71 11.79
N VAL A 118 25.79 -36.50 11.28
CA VAL A 118 26.85 -35.67 10.67
C VAL A 118 27.19 -34.53 11.62
N LYS A 119 28.44 -34.40 11.98
CA LYS A 119 28.93 -33.26 12.76
C LYS A 119 29.47 -32.17 11.85
N GLY A 120 29.17 -30.90 12.21
CA GLY A 120 29.64 -29.73 11.50
C GLY A 120 28.73 -29.27 10.36
N ASP A 121 27.56 -29.88 10.22
CA ASP A 121 26.48 -29.45 9.31
C ASP A 121 25.36 -28.67 10.03
N GLU A 122 25.49 -28.48 11.34
CA GLU A 122 24.58 -27.67 12.13
C GLU A 122 24.58 -26.23 11.64
N VAL A 123 23.38 -25.62 11.65
CA VAL A 123 23.17 -24.23 11.27
C VAL A 123 22.71 -23.44 12.49
N VAL A 124 23.54 -22.49 12.90
CA VAL A 124 23.16 -21.51 13.92
C VAL A 124 22.27 -20.44 13.26
N VAL A 125 21.09 -20.19 13.82
CA VAL A 125 20.19 -19.14 13.34
C VAL A 125 19.98 -18.12 14.45
N ILE A 126 20.26 -16.85 14.15
CA ILE A 126 20.10 -15.71 15.06
C ILE A 126 19.10 -14.75 14.44
N GLY A 127 18.09 -14.32 15.19
CA GLY A 127 17.15 -13.28 14.75
C GLY A 127 17.53 -11.91 15.29
N VAL A 128 17.24 -10.86 14.52
CA VAL A 128 17.45 -9.47 14.95
C VAL A 128 16.41 -8.54 14.33
N THR A 129 15.88 -7.64 15.15
CA THR A 129 14.76 -6.75 14.82
C THR A 129 15.24 -5.30 14.71
N THR A 130 14.71 -4.55 13.76
CA THR A 130 15.03 -3.13 13.61
C THR A 130 14.59 -2.32 14.83
N PRO A 131 15.47 -1.44 15.37
CA PRO A 131 15.07 -0.49 16.41
C PRO A 131 14.02 0.53 15.93
N GLU A 132 13.85 0.72 14.62
CA GLU A 132 12.77 1.52 14.05
C GLU A 132 11.38 1.00 14.44
N THR A 133 11.27 -0.23 14.95
CA THR A 133 10.01 -0.80 15.45
C THR A 133 9.34 0.09 16.50
N ALA A 134 10.12 0.85 17.27
CA ALA A 134 9.58 1.81 18.24
C ALA A 134 8.60 2.84 17.61
N THR A 135 8.72 3.11 16.31
CA THR A 135 7.88 4.06 15.57
C THR A 135 7.23 3.45 14.31
N LYS A 136 7.76 2.33 13.82
CA LYS A 136 7.22 1.62 12.62
C LYS A 136 6.24 0.50 12.95
N THR A 137 5.67 0.51 14.12
CA THR A 137 4.38 -0.01 14.55
C THR A 137 3.74 1.06 15.44
N HIS A 138 2.47 0.90 15.82
CA HIS A 138 1.86 1.88 16.72
C HIS A 138 2.61 1.89 18.07
N PRO A 139 3.11 3.05 18.57
CA PRO A 139 3.93 3.11 19.79
C PRO A 139 3.31 2.48 21.03
N LYS A 140 1.97 2.55 21.17
CA LYS A 140 1.25 1.86 22.25
C LYS A 140 1.40 0.34 22.21
N ASN A 141 1.63 -0.24 21.05
CA ASN A 141 1.79 -1.68 20.88
C ASN A 141 3.14 -2.19 21.40
N VAL A 142 4.09 -1.28 21.54
CA VAL A 142 5.46 -1.57 22.01
C VAL A 142 5.83 -0.80 23.26
N GLU A 143 4.83 -0.30 24.00
CA GLU A 143 5.05 0.35 25.30
C GLU A 143 5.74 -0.60 26.26
N GLY A 144 6.85 -0.16 26.85
CA GLY A 144 7.70 -0.98 27.72
C GLY A 144 8.61 -1.97 27.00
N VAL A 145 8.63 -1.98 25.68
CA VAL A 145 9.56 -2.77 24.87
C VAL A 145 10.78 -1.92 24.49
N THR A 146 11.97 -2.48 24.65
CA THR A 146 13.23 -1.86 24.25
C THR A 146 13.84 -2.64 23.09
N PHE A 147 14.22 -1.93 22.04
CA PHE A 147 14.97 -2.47 20.90
C PHE A 147 16.40 -1.93 20.98
N LYS A 148 17.36 -2.82 21.30
CA LYS A 148 18.77 -2.45 21.40
C LYS A 148 19.44 -2.43 20.03
N ASP A 149 20.63 -1.81 19.97
CA ASP A 149 21.40 -1.75 18.73
C ASP A 149 21.69 -3.17 18.19
N PRO A 150 21.36 -3.45 16.91
CA PRO A 150 21.36 -4.81 16.39
C PRO A 150 22.74 -5.44 16.30
N ILE A 151 23.76 -4.72 15.89
CA ILE A 151 25.09 -5.29 15.64
C ILE A 151 25.76 -5.80 16.92
N PRO A 152 25.84 -5.00 18.00
CA PRO A 152 26.37 -5.50 19.29
C PRO A 152 25.60 -6.70 19.84
N GLU A 153 24.28 -6.69 19.71
CA GLU A 153 23.44 -7.78 20.22
C GLU A 153 23.66 -9.08 19.44
N VAL A 154 23.79 -9.03 18.11
CA VAL A 154 24.12 -10.20 17.30
C VAL A 154 25.50 -10.74 17.65
N LEU A 155 26.51 -9.88 17.78
CA LEU A 155 27.87 -10.31 18.16
C LEU A 155 27.93 -10.91 19.57
N ASN A 156 27.16 -10.38 20.52
CA ASN A 156 27.05 -10.95 21.86
C ASN A 156 26.43 -12.36 21.83
N VAL A 157 25.39 -12.57 21.02
CA VAL A 157 24.78 -13.89 20.85
C VAL A 157 25.77 -14.87 20.21
N VAL A 158 26.53 -14.45 19.21
CA VAL A 158 27.62 -15.29 18.64
C VAL A 158 28.61 -15.72 19.72
N LYS A 159 29.06 -14.80 20.60
CA LYS A 159 29.95 -15.11 21.72
C LYS A 159 29.31 -16.13 22.68
N GLU A 160 28.04 -15.92 23.06
CA GLU A 160 27.32 -16.82 23.95
C GLU A 160 27.24 -18.24 23.38
N ILE A 161 26.93 -18.36 22.08
CA ILE A 161 26.82 -19.64 21.38
C ILE A 161 28.17 -20.33 21.30
N GLN A 162 29.24 -19.61 20.92
CA GLN A 162 30.59 -20.17 20.80
C GLN A 162 31.14 -20.61 22.15
N ALA A 163 30.86 -19.87 23.23
CA ALA A 163 31.25 -20.28 24.59
C ALA A 163 30.55 -21.58 25.01
N LYS A 164 29.26 -21.73 24.75
CA LYS A 164 28.50 -22.96 25.00
C LYS A 164 29.02 -24.12 24.16
N ALA A 165 29.25 -23.90 22.86
CA ALA A 165 29.78 -24.91 21.97
C ALA A 165 31.16 -25.41 22.39
N LYS A 166 32.06 -24.54 22.82
CA LYS A 166 33.37 -24.90 23.33
C LYS A 166 33.29 -25.78 24.56
N ALA A 167 32.30 -25.54 25.46
CA ALA A 167 32.09 -26.35 26.66
C ALA A 167 31.61 -27.77 26.33
N THR A 168 30.92 -27.98 25.19
CA THR A 168 30.45 -29.30 24.74
C THR A 168 31.36 -29.94 23.67
N GLY A 169 32.42 -29.26 23.26
CA GLY A 169 33.34 -29.73 22.23
C GLY A 169 32.83 -29.56 20.79
N ASP A 170 31.80 -28.73 20.59
CA ASP A 170 31.23 -28.41 19.30
C ASP A 170 31.91 -27.16 18.69
N ASP A 171 31.93 -27.09 17.36
CA ASP A 171 32.45 -25.98 16.57
C ASP A 171 31.53 -25.71 15.38
N TYR A 172 30.59 -24.77 15.54
CA TYR A 172 29.64 -24.43 14.48
C TYR A 172 30.32 -23.67 13.35
N LYS A 173 30.06 -24.08 12.13
CA LYS A 173 30.69 -23.56 10.92
C LYS A 173 29.81 -22.62 10.11
N THR A 174 28.49 -22.72 10.28
CA THR A 174 27.50 -21.96 9.51
C THR A 174 26.57 -21.17 10.44
N TYR A 175 26.50 -19.87 10.19
CA TYR A 175 25.65 -18.92 10.88
C TYR A 175 24.70 -18.25 9.89
N VAL A 176 23.41 -18.32 10.16
CA VAL A 176 22.37 -17.60 9.44
C VAL A 176 21.83 -16.51 10.34
N ILE A 177 21.91 -15.28 9.88
CA ILE A 177 21.35 -14.14 10.59
C ILE A 177 20.06 -13.73 9.88
N LEU A 178 18.93 -14.00 10.53
CA LEU A 178 17.63 -13.53 10.08
C LEU A 178 17.46 -12.11 10.57
N ALA A 179 17.76 -11.17 9.70
CA ALA A 179 17.69 -9.76 10.00
C ALA A 179 16.36 -9.17 9.50
N HIS A 180 15.76 -8.34 10.32
CA HIS A 180 14.67 -7.47 9.88
C HIS A 180 15.10 -6.02 10.07
N LEU A 181 16.06 -5.58 9.24
CA LEU A 181 16.76 -4.30 9.35
C LEU A 181 16.62 -3.43 8.12
N GLY A 182 16.70 -4.04 6.94
CA GLY A 182 16.65 -3.35 5.66
C GLY A 182 17.90 -2.56 5.30
N VAL A 183 17.84 -1.88 4.16
CA VAL A 183 18.94 -1.08 3.59
C VAL A 183 18.50 0.33 3.19
N ASP A 184 17.37 0.80 3.70
CA ASP A 184 16.87 2.14 3.39
C ASP A 184 17.86 3.22 3.84
N THR A 185 18.05 4.23 3.01
CA THR A 185 18.96 5.36 3.32
C THR A 185 18.44 6.24 4.45
N THR A 186 17.14 6.19 4.75
CA THR A 186 16.50 6.90 5.88
C THR A 186 16.70 6.18 7.21
N THR A 187 17.00 4.87 7.19
CA THR A 187 17.36 4.12 8.39
C THR A 187 18.77 4.51 8.84
N PRO A 188 19.03 4.76 10.14
CA PRO A 188 20.37 4.98 10.67
C PRO A 188 21.36 3.90 10.20
N GLU A 189 22.54 4.29 9.76
CA GLU A 189 23.51 3.37 9.17
C GLU A 189 23.85 2.19 10.10
N ALA A 190 24.00 2.45 11.39
CA ALA A 190 24.26 1.43 12.42
C ALA A 190 23.15 0.37 12.57
N TRP A 191 21.97 0.61 12.01
CA TRP A 191 20.81 -0.30 12.08
C TRP A 191 20.52 -0.99 10.75
N ARG A 192 21.30 -0.76 9.70
CA ARG A 192 21.08 -1.38 8.39
C ARG A 192 21.65 -2.79 8.32
N GLY A 193 20.95 -3.66 7.59
CA GLY A 193 21.42 -5.02 7.35
C GLY A 193 22.71 -5.11 6.56
N SER A 194 22.96 -4.15 5.67
CA SER A 194 24.25 -4.02 4.95
C SER A 194 25.41 -3.71 5.88
N THR A 195 25.22 -2.83 6.86
CA THR A 195 26.23 -2.51 7.88
C THR A 195 26.47 -3.72 8.79
N LEU A 196 25.40 -4.41 9.20
CA LEU A 196 25.53 -5.66 9.95
C LEU A 196 26.39 -6.68 9.16
N ALA A 197 26.09 -6.91 7.89
CA ALA A 197 26.83 -7.86 7.07
C ALA A 197 28.33 -7.47 6.94
N ASP A 198 28.62 -6.19 6.77
CA ASP A 198 29.98 -5.67 6.69
C ASP A 198 30.74 -5.88 8.03
N GLU A 199 30.11 -5.53 9.16
CA GLU A 199 30.71 -5.72 10.48
C GLU A 199 30.93 -7.20 10.84
N LEU A 200 30.00 -8.08 10.45
CA LEU A 200 30.16 -9.53 10.60
C LEU A 200 31.36 -10.07 9.80
N SER A 201 31.58 -9.54 8.60
CA SER A 201 32.73 -9.94 7.75
C SER A 201 34.09 -9.56 8.34
N LYS A 202 34.11 -8.54 9.19
CA LYS A 202 35.32 -8.03 9.87
C LYS A 202 35.52 -8.66 11.26
N SER A 203 34.51 -9.34 11.79
CA SER A 203 34.55 -9.87 13.15
C SER A 203 35.50 -11.06 13.29
N PRO A 204 36.46 -11.01 14.24
CA PRO A 204 37.33 -12.15 14.52
C PRO A 204 36.57 -13.40 14.97
N LEU A 205 35.38 -13.25 15.55
CA LEU A 205 34.54 -14.35 16.03
C LEU A 205 34.03 -15.24 14.87
N LEU A 206 33.92 -14.67 13.69
CA LEU A 206 33.34 -15.33 12.52
C LEU A 206 34.36 -15.60 11.42
N LYS A 207 35.66 -15.31 11.68
CA LYS A 207 36.72 -15.62 10.73
C LYS A 207 36.76 -17.12 10.42
N GLY A 208 36.72 -17.44 9.11
CA GLY A 208 36.67 -18.83 8.66
C GLY A 208 35.32 -19.53 8.86
N LYS A 209 34.29 -18.79 9.29
CA LYS A 209 32.90 -19.26 9.39
C LYS A 209 32.09 -18.78 8.20
N ARG A 210 31.14 -19.58 7.76
CA ARG A 210 30.16 -19.18 6.75
C ARG A 210 29.03 -18.39 7.40
N VAL A 211 28.76 -17.18 6.90
CA VAL A 211 27.70 -16.32 7.40
C VAL A 211 26.75 -15.95 6.26
N VAL A 212 25.48 -16.25 6.45
CA VAL A 212 24.39 -15.89 5.53
C VAL A 212 23.45 -14.93 6.23
N VAL A 213 23.39 -13.69 5.77
CA VAL A 213 22.43 -12.68 6.23
C VAL A 213 21.22 -12.74 5.31
N ILE A 214 20.06 -13.00 5.89
CA ILE A 214 18.75 -12.96 5.20
C ILE A 214 17.96 -11.85 5.84
N ASP A 215 17.68 -10.79 5.08
CA ASP A 215 17.10 -9.54 5.55
C ASP A 215 15.71 -9.29 4.94
N GLY A 216 14.98 -8.35 5.52
CA GLY A 216 13.66 -7.89 5.10
C GLY A 216 13.52 -6.37 5.29
N HIS A 217 12.33 -5.90 5.68
CA HIS A 217 11.99 -4.53 6.07
C HIS A 217 11.95 -3.50 4.93
N SER A 218 12.99 -3.37 4.13
CA SER A 218 13.08 -2.37 3.04
C SER A 218 12.50 -2.83 1.70
N HIS A 219 11.94 -4.04 1.63
CA HIS A 219 11.34 -4.62 0.42
C HIS A 219 12.29 -4.65 -0.80
N THR A 220 13.59 -4.71 -0.55
CA THR A 220 14.63 -4.66 -1.59
C THR A 220 14.87 -6.05 -2.17
N VAL A 221 15.21 -6.15 -3.44
CA VAL A 221 15.74 -7.38 -4.05
C VAL A 221 17.23 -7.18 -4.23
N GLU A 222 18.03 -7.81 -3.38
CA GLU A 222 19.49 -7.63 -3.37
C GLU A 222 20.20 -8.90 -2.92
N SER A 223 21.33 -9.17 -3.55
CA SER A 223 22.33 -10.13 -3.06
C SER A 223 23.71 -9.51 -3.19
N LYS A 224 24.50 -9.56 -2.11
CA LYS A 224 25.82 -8.94 -2.05
C LYS A 224 26.75 -9.75 -1.14
N THR A 225 28.04 -9.76 -1.48
CA THR A 225 29.09 -10.41 -0.70
C THR A 225 29.86 -9.36 0.10
N TYR A 226 30.16 -9.68 1.36
CA TYR A 226 31.01 -8.90 2.25
C TYR A 226 32.17 -9.76 2.74
N GLY A 227 33.41 -9.25 2.57
CA GLY A 227 34.59 -10.04 2.87
C GLY A 227 34.66 -11.35 2.07
N ASP A 228 35.22 -12.38 2.68
CA ASP A 228 35.40 -13.70 2.08
C ASP A 228 34.39 -14.75 2.59
N ASN A 229 33.49 -14.38 3.51
CA ASN A 229 32.66 -15.32 4.24
C ASN A 229 31.20 -14.92 4.46
N VAL A 230 30.79 -13.69 4.12
CA VAL A 230 29.42 -13.21 4.38
C VAL A 230 28.67 -12.95 3.07
N THR A 231 27.50 -13.55 2.94
CA THR A 231 26.52 -13.22 1.90
C THR A 231 25.32 -12.52 2.52
N TYR A 232 24.92 -11.39 1.93
CA TYR A 232 23.72 -10.65 2.27
C TYR A 232 22.65 -10.89 1.21
N ASN A 233 21.42 -11.16 1.61
CA ASN A 233 20.32 -11.49 0.71
C ASN A 233 19.01 -10.89 1.19
N GLN A 234 18.26 -10.29 0.29
CA GLN A 234 16.87 -9.85 0.50
C GLN A 234 16.06 -10.12 -0.76
N THR A 235 14.80 -10.55 -0.63
CA THR A 235 13.99 -11.12 -1.72
C THR A 235 12.85 -10.25 -2.20
N GLY A 236 12.77 -8.99 -1.76
CA GLY A 236 11.65 -8.11 -2.04
C GLY A 236 10.52 -8.28 -1.03
N SER A 237 9.29 -8.34 -1.51
CA SER A 237 8.10 -8.38 -0.66
C SER A 237 6.97 -9.21 -1.27
N TYR A 238 5.93 -9.50 -0.49
CA TYR A 238 4.64 -10.05 -0.91
C TYR A 238 4.70 -11.41 -1.64
N LEU A 239 5.72 -12.22 -1.40
CA LEU A 239 5.97 -13.47 -2.13
C LEU A 239 6.09 -13.27 -3.66
N ASN A 240 6.61 -12.13 -4.11
CA ASN A 240 7.00 -11.97 -5.51
C ASN A 240 8.16 -12.88 -5.89
N ASN A 241 9.00 -13.23 -4.92
CA ASN A 241 10.14 -14.12 -5.08
C ASN A 241 10.29 -15.04 -3.88
N ILE A 242 10.94 -16.18 -4.11
CA ILE A 242 11.48 -17.05 -3.06
C ILE A 242 13.00 -17.00 -3.16
N GLY A 243 13.67 -16.68 -2.05
CA GLY A 243 15.12 -16.70 -1.96
C GLY A 243 15.63 -18.11 -1.69
N LYS A 244 16.72 -18.48 -2.36
CA LYS A 244 17.44 -19.71 -2.13
C LYS A 244 18.94 -19.43 -2.06
N VAL A 245 19.59 -19.87 -0.99
CA VAL A 245 21.04 -19.82 -0.85
C VAL A 245 21.58 -21.24 -0.76
N THR A 246 22.41 -21.63 -1.72
CA THR A 246 23.04 -22.95 -1.74
C THR A 246 24.39 -22.89 -1.06
N LEU A 247 24.58 -23.73 -0.04
CA LEU A 247 25.81 -23.85 0.73
C LEU A 247 26.54 -25.14 0.33
N LYS A 248 27.84 -25.03 0.05
CA LYS A 248 28.71 -26.16 -0.28
C LYS A 248 29.75 -26.37 0.82
N PRO A 249 30.11 -27.62 1.15
CA PRO A 249 31.03 -27.92 2.26
C PRO A 249 32.36 -27.17 2.21
N ASN A 250 32.90 -26.96 1.01
CA ASN A 250 34.24 -26.38 0.80
C ASN A 250 34.20 -24.89 0.42
N SER A 251 33.06 -24.19 0.62
CA SER A 251 32.93 -22.78 0.30
C SER A 251 32.44 -22.00 1.52
N LEU A 252 33.10 -20.90 1.84
CA LEU A 252 32.64 -19.97 2.88
C LEU A 252 31.49 -19.08 2.40
N LEU A 253 31.31 -18.92 1.10
CA LEU A 253 30.25 -18.11 0.52
C LEU A 253 29.11 -19.02 0.04
N GLY A 254 27.89 -18.64 0.38
CA GLY A 254 26.68 -19.19 -0.20
C GLY A 254 26.45 -18.67 -1.63
N THR A 255 25.79 -19.47 -2.46
CA THR A 255 25.38 -19.08 -3.81
C THR A 255 23.89 -18.71 -3.79
N PRO A 256 23.55 -17.40 -3.91
CA PRO A 256 22.17 -16.95 -3.89
C PRO A 256 21.48 -17.14 -5.24
N SER A 257 20.19 -17.40 -5.20
CA SER A 257 19.30 -17.40 -6.36
C SER A 257 17.89 -17.00 -5.95
N LEU A 258 17.10 -16.54 -6.92
CA LEU A 258 15.69 -16.22 -6.75
C LEU A 258 14.84 -17.12 -7.62
N ILE A 259 13.75 -17.63 -7.06
CA ILE A 259 12.65 -18.24 -7.79
C ILE A 259 11.55 -17.18 -7.87
N LYS A 260 11.31 -16.64 -9.06
CA LYS A 260 10.30 -15.61 -9.29
C LYS A 260 8.90 -16.22 -9.35
N ALA A 261 7.88 -15.43 -9.00
CA ALA A 261 6.48 -15.87 -9.11
C ALA A 261 6.13 -16.38 -10.51
N SER A 262 6.66 -15.77 -11.57
CA SER A 262 6.47 -16.21 -12.96
C SER A 262 6.99 -17.62 -13.24
N GLU A 263 7.98 -18.09 -12.49
CA GLU A 263 8.58 -19.44 -12.64
C GLU A 263 7.76 -20.51 -11.91
N THR A 264 6.83 -20.11 -11.05
CA THR A 264 5.97 -21.02 -10.27
C THR A 264 4.58 -21.22 -10.89
N THR A 265 4.29 -20.58 -12.02
CA THR A 265 2.95 -20.56 -12.63
C THR A 265 2.40 -21.97 -12.90
N ASN A 266 3.26 -22.89 -13.35
CA ASN A 266 2.89 -24.26 -13.71
C ASN A 266 3.05 -25.28 -12.57
N LEU A 267 3.42 -24.83 -11.36
CA LEU A 267 3.52 -25.73 -10.22
C LEU A 267 2.13 -26.14 -9.73
N THR A 268 1.99 -27.41 -9.40
CA THR A 268 0.80 -27.91 -8.72
C THR A 268 0.82 -27.44 -7.27
N PRO A 269 -0.22 -26.72 -6.79
CA PRO A 269 -0.30 -26.31 -5.39
C PRO A 269 -0.29 -27.51 -4.44
N ASN A 270 0.41 -27.38 -3.31
CA ASN A 270 0.35 -28.39 -2.26
C ASN A 270 -1.07 -28.55 -1.74
N ALA A 271 -1.64 -29.76 -1.80
CA ALA A 271 -3.04 -30.01 -1.49
C ALA A 271 -3.41 -29.71 -0.03
N THR A 272 -2.52 -29.99 0.91
CA THR A 272 -2.75 -29.76 2.35
C THR A 272 -2.80 -28.28 2.67
N VAL A 273 -1.83 -27.51 2.17
CA VAL A 273 -1.79 -26.05 2.38
C VAL A 273 -2.93 -25.37 1.62
N LYS A 274 -3.21 -25.80 0.39
CA LYS A 274 -4.35 -25.26 -0.37
C LYS A 274 -5.67 -25.46 0.37
N LYS A 275 -5.93 -26.62 0.93
CA LYS A 275 -7.15 -26.91 1.72
C LYS A 275 -7.28 -25.95 2.90
N LEU A 276 -6.19 -25.71 3.64
CA LEU A 276 -6.19 -24.75 4.75
C LEU A 276 -6.46 -23.32 4.28
N VAL A 277 -5.80 -22.88 3.21
CA VAL A 277 -6.00 -21.56 2.60
C VAL A 277 -7.45 -21.38 2.16
N ASP A 278 -8.04 -22.38 1.50
CA ASP A 278 -9.44 -22.34 1.05
C ASP A 278 -10.42 -22.23 2.24
N GLN A 279 -10.15 -22.92 3.35
CA GLN A 279 -10.93 -22.82 4.59
C GLN A 279 -10.84 -21.43 5.21
N ILE A 280 -9.63 -20.87 5.31
CA ILE A 280 -9.41 -19.51 5.82
C ILE A 280 -10.15 -18.50 4.94
N LYS A 281 -10.04 -18.65 3.61
CA LYS A 281 -10.74 -17.77 2.66
C LYS A 281 -12.25 -17.84 2.81
N ALA A 282 -12.83 -19.02 2.93
CA ALA A 282 -14.27 -19.19 3.09
C ALA A 282 -14.79 -18.50 4.36
N LYS A 283 -14.05 -18.61 5.48
CA LYS A 283 -14.37 -17.91 6.71
C LYS A 283 -14.28 -16.39 6.54
N TYR A 284 -13.22 -15.92 5.92
CA TYR A 284 -13.02 -14.50 5.63
C TYR A 284 -14.12 -13.92 4.75
N ASP A 285 -14.51 -14.63 3.70
CA ASP A 285 -15.59 -14.19 2.79
C ASP A 285 -16.94 -14.08 3.54
N ALA A 286 -17.22 -15.00 4.47
CA ALA A 286 -18.40 -14.93 5.31
C ALA A 286 -18.37 -13.71 6.27
N GLU A 287 -17.23 -13.41 6.86
CA GLU A 287 -17.05 -12.23 7.72
C GLU A 287 -17.19 -10.91 6.95
N ASN A 288 -16.79 -10.89 5.69
CA ASN A 288 -16.93 -9.71 4.81
C ASN A 288 -18.37 -9.37 4.45
N ALA A 289 -19.30 -10.29 4.62
CA ALA A 289 -20.73 -10.03 4.45
C ALA A 289 -21.34 -9.21 5.61
N VAL A 290 -20.61 -9.01 6.70
CA VAL A 290 -21.09 -8.24 7.85
C VAL A 290 -21.36 -6.79 7.47
N VAL A 291 -22.55 -6.30 7.78
CA VAL A 291 -23.01 -4.95 7.47
C VAL A 291 -22.37 -3.94 8.43
N VAL A 292 -21.75 -2.92 7.86
CA VAL A 292 -21.15 -1.76 8.55
C VAL A 292 -22.16 -0.61 8.61
N VAL A 293 -22.80 -0.30 7.48
CA VAL A 293 -23.85 0.70 7.36
C VAL A 293 -25.03 0.05 6.66
N LYS A 294 -26.23 0.10 7.27
CA LYS A 294 -27.41 -0.59 6.74
C LYS A 294 -27.82 -0.12 5.36
N ASN A 295 -27.67 1.17 5.09
CA ASN A 295 -27.98 1.77 3.81
C ASN A 295 -27.14 3.02 3.61
N SER A 296 -26.40 3.12 2.51
CA SER A 296 -25.66 4.34 2.17
C SER A 296 -26.62 5.37 1.57
N PRO A 297 -26.80 6.54 2.19
CA PRO A 297 -27.72 7.57 1.66
C PRO A 297 -27.18 8.24 0.40
N VAL A 298 -25.90 8.05 0.08
CA VAL A 298 -25.18 8.71 -1.02
C VAL A 298 -24.32 7.70 -1.77
N GLU A 299 -24.03 7.99 -3.04
CA GLU A 299 -22.94 7.35 -3.76
C GLU A 299 -21.62 8.00 -3.37
N LEU A 300 -20.62 7.18 -3.03
CA LEU A 300 -19.24 7.64 -2.81
C LEU A 300 -18.41 7.17 -4.00
N SER A 301 -18.07 8.09 -4.89
CA SER A 301 -17.45 7.77 -6.17
C SER A 301 -15.97 7.42 -6.05
N GLY A 302 -15.64 6.18 -6.38
CA GLY A 302 -14.28 5.64 -6.51
C GLY A 302 -13.85 5.43 -7.95
N THR A 303 -14.54 6.03 -8.92
CA THR A 303 -14.17 5.90 -10.34
C THR A 303 -12.79 6.46 -10.57
N ARG A 304 -11.99 5.74 -11.36
CA ARG A 304 -10.60 6.09 -11.67
C ARG A 304 -10.46 7.50 -12.24
N GLU A 305 -11.37 7.85 -13.12
CA GLU A 305 -11.42 9.14 -13.85
C GLU A 305 -11.74 10.32 -12.94
N ASN A 306 -12.19 10.05 -11.71
CA ASN A 306 -12.46 11.07 -10.72
C ASN A 306 -11.41 11.07 -9.60
N VAL A 307 -11.22 9.97 -8.89
CA VAL A 307 -10.33 9.94 -7.72
C VAL A 307 -8.86 10.24 -8.02
N ARG A 308 -8.46 10.16 -9.30
CA ARG A 308 -7.08 10.37 -9.75
C ARG A 308 -6.83 11.70 -10.44
N VAL A 309 -7.84 12.57 -10.53
CA VAL A 309 -7.72 13.87 -11.22
C VAL A 309 -8.33 15.04 -10.45
N ARG A 310 -9.26 14.77 -9.54
CA ARG A 310 -10.02 15.81 -8.81
C ARG A 310 -10.46 15.34 -7.43
N GLU A 311 -10.87 16.28 -6.61
CA GLU A 311 -11.54 16.00 -5.35
C GLU A 311 -12.81 15.19 -5.56
N THR A 312 -12.99 14.13 -4.77
CA THR A 312 -14.21 13.31 -4.78
C THR A 312 -14.76 13.16 -3.37
N ASN A 313 -16.06 12.85 -3.28
CA ASN A 313 -16.66 12.58 -1.99
C ASN A 313 -16.10 11.31 -1.33
N LEU A 314 -15.76 10.26 -2.08
CA LEU A 314 -15.05 9.10 -1.53
C LEU A 314 -13.67 9.51 -1.01
N GLY A 315 -12.93 10.29 -1.78
CA GLY A 315 -11.63 10.81 -1.35
C GLY A 315 -11.74 11.62 -0.07
N ASN A 316 -12.77 12.45 0.03
CA ASN A 316 -13.04 13.25 1.22
C ASN A 316 -13.35 12.39 2.44
N VAL A 317 -14.23 11.40 2.32
CA VAL A 317 -14.61 10.57 3.48
C VAL A 317 -13.45 9.69 3.95
N VAL A 318 -12.62 9.18 3.05
CA VAL A 318 -11.43 8.41 3.43
C VAL A 318 -10.39 9.31 4.08
N ALA A 319 -10.09 10.47 3.50
CA ALA A 319 -9.16 11.43 4.11
C ALA A 319 -9.67 11.93 5.48
N ASP A 320 -10.97 12.16 5.64
CA ASP A 320 -11.58 12.52 6.92
C ASP A 320 -11.43 11.41 7.96
N SER A 321 -11.51 10.15 7.56
CA SER A 321 -11.28 9.02 8.48
C SER A 321 -9.85 9.00 9.02
N LEU A 322 -8.86 9.31 8.19
CA LEU A 322 -7.46 9.44 8.60
C LEU A 322 -7.26 10.66 9.50
N TYR A 323 -7.85 11.78 9.15
CA TYR A 323 -7.77 13.02 9.92
C TYR A 323 -8.38 12.84 11.31
N GLU A 324 -9.58 12.25 11.41
CA GLU A 324 -10.25 12.00 12.68
C GLU A 324 -9.46 11.03 13.56
N TYR A 325 -8.98 9.91 12.98
CA TYR A 325 -8.11 8.99 13.71
C TYR A 325 -6.90 9.73 14.28
N GLY A 326 -6.27 10.57 13.50
CA GLY A 326 -5.07 11.32 13.87
C GLY A 326 -5.29 12.39 14.94
N GLN A 327 -6.52 12.70 15.33
CA GLN A 327 -6.77 13.66 16.43
C GLN A 327 -6.46 13.07 17.81
N THR A 328 -6.55 11.75 17.95
CA THR A 328 -6.34 11.07 19.23
C THR A 328 -5.49 9.79 19.12
N GLY A 329 -5.26 9.28 17.93
CA GLY A 329 -4.60 8.01 17.67
C GLY A 329 -3.07 8.07 17.70
N PHE A 330 -2.48 9.24 17.56
CA PHE A 330 -1.04 9.49 17.58
C PHE A 330 -0.64 10.40 18.74
N GLN A 331 0.66 10.53 18.99
CA GLN A 331 1.18 11.44 20.01
C GLN A 331 0.84 12.91 19.71
N ASN A 332 0.86 13.28 18.43
CA ASN A 332 0.54 14.61 17.97
C ASN A 332 -0.76 14.60 17.17
N LYS A 333 -1.56 15.65 17.33
CA LYS A 333 -2.77 15.81 16.52
C LYS A 333 -2.40 16.00 15.06
N THR A 334 -3.12 15.34 14.18
CA THR A 334 -2.96 15.48 12.75
C THR A 334 -3.42 16.85 12.27
N ASP A 335 -2.55 17.57 11.58
CA ASP A 335 -2.87 18.85 10.93
C ASP A 335 -3.48 18.63 9.54
N ILE A 336 -2.90 17.70 8.77
CA ILE A 336 -3.29 17.39 7.40
C ILE A 336 -3.35 15.87 7.23
N ALA A 337 -4.40 15.39 6.60
CA ALA A 337 -4.48 14.00 6.16
C ALA A 337 -4.61 13.93 4.64
N VAL A 338 -3.87 13.01 4.02
CA VAL A 338 -3.93 12.77 2.57
C VAL A 338 -3.96 11.28 2.26
N THR A 339 -4.60 10.94 1.16
CA THR A 339 -4.50 9.61 0.57
C THR A 339 -4.43 9.71 -0.95
N ASN A 340 -3.68 8.83 -1.58
CA ASN A 340 -3.54 8.85 -3.04
C ASN A 340 -4.76 8.21 -3.73
N GLY A 341 -5.20 8.80 -4.83
CA GLY A 341 -6.33 8.31 -5.63
C GLY A 341 -6.11 6.88 -6.17
N GLY A 342 -4.85 6.47 -6.36
CA GLY A 342 -4.48 5.11 -6.72
C GLY A 342 -4.82 4.07 -5.66
N GLY A 343 -4.95 4.47 -4.40
CA GLY A 343 -5.35 3.65 -3.27
C GLY A 343 -6.85 3.41 -3.16
N LEU A 344 -7.68 4.21 -3.84
CA LEU A 344 -9.14 4.14 -3.82
C LEU A 344 -9.64 3.34 -5.03
N ARG A 345 -10.19 2.15 -4.82
CA ARG A 345 -10.33 1.15 -5.89
C ARG A 345 -11.76 0.80 -6.28
N GLU A 346 -12.76 1.21 -5.51
CA GLU A 346 -14.15 0.86 -5.77
C GLU A 346 -15.09 1.99 -5.32
N THR A 347 -16.27 2.04 -5.93
CA THR A 347 -17.35 2.96 -5.59
C THR A 347 -18.29 2.33 -4.56
N ILE A 348 -18.66 3.08 -3.55
CA ILE A 348 -19.75 2.69 -2.63
C ILE A 348 -21.07 3.18 -3.22
N ALA A 349 -21.94 2.23 -3.57
CA ALA A 349 -23.21 2.54 -4.22
C ALA A 349 -24.23 3.15 -3.24
N LYS A 350 -25.01 4.10 -3.75
CA LYS A 350 -26.18 4.64 -3.03
C LYS A 350 -27.26 3.57 -2.85
N ASP A 351 -28.04 3.70 -1.80
CA ASP A 351 -29.22 2.88 -1.48
C ASP A 351 -28.91 1.38 -1.33
N LYS A 352 -27.66 1.06 -0.93
CA LYS A 352 -27.19 -0.29 -0.64
C LYS A 352 -26.49 -0.36 0.71
N PRO A 353 -26.45 -1.52 1.37
CA PRO A 353 -25.63 -1.71 2.55
C PRO A 353 -24.14 -1.52 2.23
N ILE A 354 -23.41 -0.91 3.16
CA ILE A 354 -21.95 -0.95 3.17
C ILE A 354 -21.54 -2.11 4.07
N THR A 355 -20.84 -3.09 3.52
CA THR A 355 -20.32 -4.25 4.25
C THR A 355 -18.83 -4.10 4.52
N LYS A 356 -18.26 -4.94 5.38
CA LYS A 356 -16.79 -5.05 5.50
C LYS A 356 -16.13 -5.31 4.15
N GLY A 357 -16.76 -6.15 3.30
CA GLY A 357 -16.31 -6.39 1.93
C GLY A 357 -16.31 -5.14 1.07
N SER A 358 -17.30 -4.25 1.21
CA SER A 358 -17.33 -2.96 0.51
C SER A 358 -16.14 -2.07 0.93
N VAL A 359 -15.84 -2.00 2.23
CA VAL A 359 -14.69 -1.24 2.76
C VAL A 359 -13.37 -1.77 2.20
N ILE A 360 -13.19 -3.09 2.20
CA ILE A 360 -11.98 -3.74 1.68
C ILE A 360 -11.87 -3.57 0.16
N ALA A 361 -12.99 -3.58 -0.57
CA ALA A 361 -12.97 -3.31 -2.00
C ALA A 361 -12.49 -1.88 -2.33
N VAL A 362 -12.82 -0.91 -1.48
CA VAL A 362 -12.29 0.47 -1.60
C VAL A 362 -10.81 0.52 -1.26
N LEU A 363 -10.36 -0.15 -0.19
CA LEU A 363 -9.00 -0.11 0.37
C LEU A 363 -8.36 -1.52 0.44
N PRO A 364 -8.07 -2.16 -0.70
CA PRO A 364 -7.70 -3.59 -0.72
C PRO A 364 -6.24 -3.88 -0.38
N PHE A 365 -5.41 -2.87 -0.16
CA PHE A 365 -3.95 -3.06 -0.09
C PHE A 365 -3.44 -3.44 1.31
N GLY A 366 -4.28 -3.35 2.35
CA GLY A 366 -3.88 -3.63 3.73
C GLY A 366 -2.84 -2.64 4.29
N ASN A 367 -2.85 -1.40 3.78
CA ASN A 367 -1.98 -0.36 4.29
C ASN A 367 -2.32 0.00 5.74
N THR A 368 -1.30 0.34 6.52
CA THR A 368 -1.46 0.99 7.82
C THR A 368 -1.59 2.50 7.67
N ILE A 369 -2.12 3.14 8.70
CA ILE A 369 -2.10 4.61 8.81
C ILE A 369 -0.76 5.01 9.43
N SER A 370 -0.11 6.02 8.85
CA SER A 370 1.18 6.53 9.36
C SER A 370 1.12 8.04 9.55
N GLN A 371 1.72 8.53 10.62
CA GLN A 371 1.95 9.95 10.83
C GLN A 371 3.43 10.28 10.73
N ILE A 372 3.76 11.33 9.97
CA ILE A 372 5.10 11.89 9.83
C ILE A 372 5.10 13.39 10.11
N SER A 373 6.24 13.92 10.51
CA SER A 373 6.47 15.37 10.61
C SER A 373 7.01 15.88 9.28
N VAL A 374 6.41 16.95 8.78
CA VAL A 374 6.82 17.61 7.53
C VAL A 374 6.89 19.12 7.73
N THR A 375 7.74 19.80 6.97
CA THR A 375 7.74 21.27 6.94
C THR A 375 6.65 21.80 6.01
N GLY A 376 6.26 23.05 6.15
CA GLY A 376 5.36 23.67 5.18
C GLY A 376 5.92 23.67 3.75
N LYS A 377 7.24 23.70 3.59
CA LYS A 377 7.91 23.52 2.28
C LYS A 377 7.66 22.12 1.70
N ASP A 378 7.72 21.09 2.54
CA ASP A 378 7.42 19.72 2.13
C ASP A 378 5.95 19.57 1.75
N VAL A 379 5.03 20.21 2.49
CA VAL A 379 3.60 20.23 2.17
C VAL A 379 3.36 20.87 0.81
N LEU A 380 3.98 22.01 0.53
CA LEU A 380 3.88 22.67 -0.77
C LEU A 380 4.41 21.76 -1.89
N ALA A 381 5.60 21.17 -1.70
CA ALA A 381 6.20 20.25 -2.66
C ALA A 381 5.33 19.00 -2.88
N MET A 382 4.71 18.48 -1.82
CA MET A 382 3.76 17.37 -1.89
C MET A 382 2.56 17.70 -2.79
N PHE A 383 1.94 18.85 -2.62
CA PHE A 383 0.81 19.25 -3.46
C PHE A 383 1.23 19.57 -4.90
N GLU A 384 2.40 20.18 -5.12
CA GLU A 384 2.94 20.34 -6.47
C GLU A 384 3.16 18.98 -7.17
N LYS A 385 3.65 17.97 -6.43
CA LYS A 385 3.79 16.61 -6.95
C LYS A 385 2.43 16.00 -7.30
N SER A 386 1.44 16.15 -6.41
CA SER A 386 0.06 15.66 -6.64
C SER A 386 -0.55 16.21 -7.93
N LEU A 387 -0.30 17.47 -8.21
CA LEU A 387 -0.86 18.24 -9.34
C LEU A 387 0.08 18.31 -10.55
N GLY A 388 1.15 17.53 -10.54
CA GLY A 388 2.21 17.58 -11.55
C GLY A 388 1.95 16.78 -12.82
N SER A 389 0.80 16.08 -12.95
CA SER A 389 0.47 15.29 -14.14
C SER A 389 0.37 16.17 -15.40
N ILE A 390 0.51 15.56 -16.59
CA ILE A 390 0.28 16.24 -17.86
C ILE A 390 -1.21 16.59 -18.02
N LEU A 391 -1.50 17.51 -18.91
CA LEU A 391 -2.88 17.89 -19.21
C LEU A 391 -3.56 16.82 -20.07
N GLN A 392 -4.81 16.54 -19.76
CA GLN A 392 -5.64 15.61 -20.50
C GLN A 392 -6.06 16.23 -21.85
N VAL A 393 -5.95 15.45 -22.91
CA VAL A 393 -6.43 15.82 -24.24
C VAL A 393 -7.43 14.78 -24.74
N ASP A 394 -8.39 15.23 -25.52
CA ASP A 394 -9.33 14.36 -26.22
C ASP A 394 -8.71 13.68 -27.44
N LYS A 395 -9.48 12.85 -28.13
CA LYS A 395 -9.04 12.14 -29.33
C LYS A 395 -8.65 13.07 -30.48
N ALA A 396 -9.09 14.34 -30.47
CA ALA A 396 -8.75 15.36 -31.43
C ALA A 396 -7.55 16.21 -31.01
N GLY A 397 -6.91 15.89 -29.87
CA GLY A 397 -5.79 16.64 -29.30
C GLY A 397 -6.20 17.94 -28.62
N LYS A 398 -7.48 18.15 -28.33
CA LYS A 398 -7.99 19.33 -27.65
C LYS A 398 -7.97 19.10 -26.13
N THR A 399 -7.53 20.11 -25.38
CA THR A 399 -7.51 20.08 -23.92
C THR A 399 -8.91 19.83 -23.36
N VAL A 400 -9.03 18.86 -22.47
CA VAL A 400 -10.23 18.58 -21.69
C VAL A 400 -10.27 19.55 -20.50
N LEU A 401 -11.45 20.09 -20.21
CA LEU A 401 -11.64 21.02 -19.09
C LEU A 401 -12.36 20.33 -17.94
N ASP A 402 -12.02 20.74 -16.74
CA ASP A 402 -12.75 20.37 -15.52
C ASP A 402 -14.05 21.19 -15.36
N GLU A 403 -14.77 20.97 -14.26
CA GLU A 403 -16.02 21.64 -13.92
C GLU A 403 -15.88 23.16 -13.67
N ASN A 404 -14.66 23.63 -13.45
CA ASN A 404 -14.34 25.06 -13.28
C ASN A 404 -13.85 25.70 -14.60
N GLY A 405 -13.88 24.95 -15.70
CA GLY A 405 -13.40 25.42 -17.00
C GLY A 405 -11.87 25.47 -17.11
N GLN A 406 -11.15 24.84 -16.19
CA GLN A 406 -9.69 24.76 -16.19
C GLN A 406 -9.20 23.47 -16.87
N PRO A 407 -7.99 23.46 -17.45
CA PRO A 407 -7.41 22.25 -18.02
C PRO A 407 -7.39 21.10 -17.00
N LEU A 408 -7.94 19.95 -17.38
CA LEU A 408 -7.98 18.76 -16.54
C LEU A 408 -6.66 17.99 -16.65
N LEU A 409 -6.23 17.41 -15.53
CA LEU A 409 -5.03 16.57 -15.47
C LEU A 409 -5.32 15.16 -16.01
N GLU A 410 -4.31 14.51 -16.59
CA GLU A 410 -4.35 13.07 -16.82
C GLU A 410 -4.40 12.31 -15.50
N PRO A 411 -5.17 11.20 -15.43
CA PRO A 411 -5.28 10.40 -14.23
C PRO A 411 -3.93 9.92 -13.71
N SER A 412 -3.64 10.25 -12.46
CA SER A 412 -2.43 9.83 -11.75
C SER A 412 -2.78 9.09 -10.47
N GLY A 413 -2.15 7.93 -10.24
CA GLY A 413 -2.30 7.20 -8.99
C GLY A 413 -1.86 8.02 -7.78
N GLY A 414 -0.92 8.95 -7.97
CA GLY A 414 -0.40 9.83 -6.93
C GLY A 414 -1.26 11.07 -6.65
N PHE A 415 -2.34 11.34 -7.39
CA PHE A 415 -3.23 12.46 -7.06
C PHE A 415 -3.80 12.34 -5.64
N LEU A 416 -3.69 13.39 -4.83
CA LEU A 416 -4.07 13.35 -3.40
C LEU A 416 -5.49 13.81 -3.16
N GLN A 417 -6.19 13.03 -2.35
CA GLN A 417 -7.43 13.40 -1.67
C GLN A 417 -7.08 13.90 -0.26
N VAL A 418 -7.73 14.95 0.22
CA VAL A 418 -7.23 15.76 1.32
C VAL A 418 -8.27 15.95 2.43
N SER A 419 -7.82 16.02 3.69
CA SER A 419 -8.57 16.53 4.84
C SER A 419 -7.68 17.44 5.68
N GLY A 420 -8.27 18.46 6.31
CA GLY A 420 -7.55 19.43 7.14
C GLY A 420 -6.82 20.51 6.35
N ALA A 421 -6.85 20.49 5.03
CA ALA A 421 -6.24 21.52 4.19
C ALA A 421 -7.12 21.87 2.99
N LYS A 422 -6.90 23.07 2.44
CA LYS A 422 -7.43 23.53 1.16
C LYS A 422 -6.28 23.88 0.24
N VAL A 423 -6.37 23.47 -1.02
CA VAL A 423 -5.35 23.67 -2.04
C VAL A 423 -5.97 24.37 -3.24
N TYR A 424 -5.48 25.55 -3.56
CA TYR A 424 -5.87 26.31 -4.75
C TYR A 424 -4.77 26.17 -5.80
N TYR A 425 -5.13 25.74 -7.01
CA TYR A 425 -4.16 25.46 -8.05
C TYR A 425 -4.65 25.92 -9.43
N ASP A 426 -3.71 26.18 -10.32
CA ASP A 426 -3.95 26.58 -11.70
C ASP A 426 -3.19 25.65 -12.66
N THR A 427 -3.92 24.83 -13.41
CA THR A 427 -3.36 23.90 -14.40
C THR A 427 -2.90 24.58 -15.69
N ASN A 428 -3.20 25.87 -15.88
CA ASN A 428 -2.60 26.64 -16.97
C ASN A 428 -1.12 26.96 -16.73
N LEU A 429 -0.65 26.80 -15.49
CA LEU A 429 0.74 26.97 -15.11
C LEU A 429 1.56 25.68 -15.33
N PRO A 430 2.89 25.80 -15.52
CA PRO A 430 3.75 24.64 -15.65
C PRO A 430 3.70 23.73 -14.41
N SER A 431 3.85 22.41 -14.62
CA SER A 431 4.04 21.44 -13.52
C SER A 431 5.15 21.90 -12.57
N GLY A 432 4.91 21.80 -11.27
CA GLY A 432 5.79 22.28 -10.20
C GLY A 432 5.60 23.76 -9.83
N LYS A 433 4.68 24.47 -10.50
CA LYS A 433 4.32 25.88 -10.20
C LYS A 433 2.80 26.10 -10.20
N ARG A 434 2.02 25.03 -10.03
CA ARG A 434 0.56 25.05 -10.12
C ARG A 434 -0.13 25.44 -8.82
N VAL A 435 0.48 25.16 -7.69
CA VAL A 435 -0.09 25.49 -6.38
C VAL A 435 0.06 26.97 -6.09
N LEU A 436 -1.05 27.66 -5.92
CA LEU A 436 -1.08 29.10 -5.67
C LEU A 436 -1.22 29.42 -4.19
N ARG A 437 -1.99 28.61 -3.47
CA ARG A 437 -2.24 28.79 -2.04
C ARG A 437 -2.61 27.46 -1.40
N VAL A 438 -2.05 27.21 -0.22
CA VAL A 438 -2.45 26.13 0.68
C VAL A 438 -2.90 26.77 1.99
N GLU A 439 -4.02 26.30 2.50
CA GLU A 439 -4.53 26.69 3.82
C GLU A 439 -4.68 25.44 4.67
N VAL A 440 -4.31 25.54 5.94
CA VAL A 440 -4.38 24.43 6.90
C VAL A 440 -5.36 24.79 8.00
N LYS A 441 -6.21 23.84 8.38
CA LYS A 441 -7.21 24.04 9.43
C LYS A 441 -6.53 24.25 10.79
N ASN A 442 -6.83 25.33 11.44
CA ASN A 442 -6.37 25.65 12.78
C ASN A 442 -7.21 24.85 13.81
N HIS A 443 -6.55 24.13 14.69
CA HIS A 443 -7.22 23.29 15.70
C HIS A 443 -8.02 24.09 16.74
N ASP A 444 -7.58 25.32 17.04
CA ASP A 444 -8.18 26.13 18.09
C ASP A 444 -9.39 26.91 17.58
N THR A 445 -9.28 27.44 16.36
CA THR A 445 -10.31 28.33 15.78
C THR A 445 -11.24 27.63 14.80
N GLY A 446 -10.82 26.49 14.25
CA GLY A 446 -11.51 25.81 13.16
C GLY A 446 -11.41 26.53 11.80
N ALA A 447 -10.81 27.72 11.75
CA ALA A 447 -10.56 28.47 10.52
C ALA A 447 -9.40 27.85 9.72
N TYR A 448 -9.33 28.18 8.43
CA TYR A 448 -8.21 27.77 7.58
C TYR A 448 -7.20 28.92 7.47
N ASP A 449 -6.01 28.68 7.98
CA ASP A 449 -4.90 29.63 7.96
C ASP A 449 -3.96 29.33 6.79
N LYS A 450 -3.37 30.37 6.20
CA LYS A 450 -2.37 30.21 5.15
C LYS A 450 -1.18 29.37 5.65
N LEU A 451 -0.72 28.43 4.80
CA LEU A 451 0.43 27.58 5.09
C LEU A 451 1.67 28.41 5.43
N ASP A 452 2.28 28.12 6.56
CA ASP A 452 3.59 28.65 6.95
C ASP A 452 4.69 27.68 6.48
N LEU A 453 5.52 28.13 5.56
CA LEU A 453 6.55 27.29 4.93
C LEU A 453 7.61 26.79 5.92
N ASN A 454 7.80 27.46 7.03
CA ASN A 454 8.82 27.14 8.03
C ASN A 454 8.27 26.38 9.25
N LYS A 455 6.94 26.29 9.37
CA LYS A 455 6.29 25.54 10.44
C LYS A 455 6.37 24.04 10.18
N THR A 456 6.45 23.25 11.24
CA THR A 456 6.26 21.81 11.21
C THR A 456 4.79 21.46 11.29
N TYR A 457 4.33 20.58 10.42
CA TYR A 457 2.99 20.02 10.38
C TYR A 457 3.04 18.50 10.57
N TYR A 458 2.01 17.96 11.23
CA TYR A 458 1.83 16.53 11.39
C TYR A 458 0.91 16.01 10.28
N LEU A 459 1.49 15.25 9.38
CA LEU A 459 0.82 14.66 8.21
C LEU A 459 0.47 13.22 8.48
N THR A 460 -0.81 12.87 8.34
CA THR A 460 -1.28 11.48 8.39
C THR A 460 -1.64 11.00 7.00
N THR A 461 -1.13 9.84 6.63
CA THR A 461 -1.37 9.19 5.35
C THR A 461 -1.23 7.68 5.49
N ASN A 462 -1.24 6.94 4.38
CA ASN A 462 -0.92 5.52 4.40
C ASN A 462 0.61 5.28 4.45
N ASP A 463 1.01 4.11 4.93
CA ASP A 463 2.42 3.69 5.06
C ASP A 463 3.20 3.78 3.73
N PHE A 464 2.55 3.50 2.60
CA PHE A 464 3.16 3.59 1.28
C PHE A 464 3.58 5.02 0.91
N LEU A 465 2.70 6.02 1.08
CA LEU A 465 3.04 7.42 0.85
C LEU A 465 4.03 7.94 1.89
N ALA A 466 3.84 7.57 3.17
CA ALA A 466 4.74 7.97 4.26
C ALA A 466 6.18 7.49 4.06
N ALA A 467 6.38 6.41 3.30
CA ALA A 467 7.68 5.91 2.88
C ALA A 467 8.21 6.52 1.57
N GLY A 468 7.52 7.51 1.00
CA GLY A 468 7.91 8.14 -0.27
C GLY A 468 7.39 7.44 -1.51
N GLY A 469 6.40 6.55 -1.38
CA GLY A 469 5.73 5.89 -2.50
C GLY A 469 5.12 6.88 -3.50
N ASP A 470 4.80 6.43 -4.70
CA ASP A 470 4.31 7.27 -5.83
C ASP A 470 5.22 8.47 -6.18
N GLY A 471 6.50 8.41 -5.78
CA GLY A 471 7.48 9.47 -6.04
C GLY A 471 7.37 10.68 -5.11
N TYR A 472 6.74 10.54 -3.96
CA TYR A 472 6.68 11.55 -2.90
C TYR A 472 7.97 11.59 -2.09
N THR A 473 9.08 11.92 -2.75
CA THR A 473 10.44 11.90 -2.16
C THR A 473 10.65 12.89 -1.03
N MET A 474 9.77 13.90 -0.90
CA MET A 474 9.77 14.85 0.22
C MET A 474 9.14 14.26 1.49
N LEU A 475 8.43 13.13 1.38
CA LEU A 475 7.89 12.39 2.50
C LEU A 475 8.87 11.28 2.89
N GLY A 476 8.84 10.85 4.13
CA GLY A 476 9.73 9.82 4.66
C GLY A 476 10.22 10.15 6.06
N GLY A 477 11.25 9.45 6.49
CA GLY A 477 11.85 9.62 7.82
C GLY A 477 11.12 8.83 8.91
N ALA A 478 11.33 9.26 10.15
CA ALA A 478 10.69 8.65 11.30
C ALA A 478 9.18 8.83 11.23
N ARG A 479 8.45 7.75 11.48
CA ARG A 479 6.99 7.76 11.43
C ARG A 479 6.40 6.97 12.59
N GLU A 480 5.22 7.36 13.00
CA GLU A 480 4.38 6.63 13.94
C GLU A 480 3.33 5.87 13.14
N GLU A 481 3.27 4.56 13.33
CA GLU A 481 2.32 3.68 12.65
C GLU A 481 1.03 3.55 13.47
N GLY A 482 -0.10 3.53 12.78
CA GLY A 482 -1.42 3.28 13.35
C GLY A 482 -1.99 1.91 12.92
N PRO A 483 -3.31 1.71 13.07
CA PRO A 483 -4.00 0.50 12.63
C PRO A 483 -4.06 0.41 11.11
N SER A 484 -4.66 -0.67 10.61
CA SER A 484 -4.94 -0.78 9.18
C SER A 484 -5.93 0.32 8.73
N MET A 485 -5.69 0.83 7.53
CA MET A 485 -6.45 1.94 6.96
C MET A 485 -7.92 1.57 6.72
N ASP A 486 -8.19 0.33 6.30
CA ASP A 486 -9.54 -0.19 6.09
C ASP A 486 -10.32 -0.29 7.40
N GLU A 487 -9.68 -0.67 8.52
CA GLU A 487 -10.33 -0.69 9.83
C GLU A 487 -10.69 0.71 10.32
N ALA A 488 -9.78 1.66 10.19
CA ALA A 488 -10.05 3.06 10.56
C ALA A 488 -11.18 3.65 9.70
N PHE A 489 -11.19 3.36 8.40
CA PHE A 489 -12.26 3.78 7.50
C PHE A 489 -13.61 3.16 7.87
N LYS A 490 -13.63 1.85 8.15
CA LYS A 490 -14.82 1.16 8.64
C LYS A 490 -15.38 1.81 9.91
N ASN A 491 -14.52 2.05 10.91
CA ASN A 491 -14.91 2.65 12.17
C ASN A 491 -15.44 4.08 12.01
N TYR A 492 -14.91 4.83 11.04
CA TYR A 492 -15.41 6.15 10.69
C TYR A 492 -16.81 6.07 10.05
N LEU A 493 -17.01 5.18 9.09
CA LEU A 493 -18.30 4.99 8.40
C LEU A 493 -19.44 4.60 9.36
N GLU A 494 -19.14 3.86 10.42
CA GLU A 494 -20.15 3.46 11.44
C GLU A 494 -20.74 4.67 12.19
N LYS A 495 -20.01 5.78 12.27
CA LYS A 495 -20.37 6.98 13.05
C LYS A 495 -20.67 8.20 12.19
N ALA A 496 -20.19 8.24 10.96
CA ALA A 496 -20.28 9.40 10.09
C ALA A 496 -21.70 9.64 9.57
N ASP A 497 -22.06 10.90 9.50
CA ASP A 497 -23.23 11.34 8.73
C ASP A 497 -22.85 11.43 7.25
N LEU A 498 -23.13 10.37 6.49
CA LEU A 498 -22.75 10.27 5.09
C LEU A 498 -23.53 11.23 4.18
N THR A 499 -24.65 11.81 4.65
CA THR A 499 -25.41 12.81 3.87
C THR A 499 -24.58 14.06 3.57
N LYS A 500 -23.57 14.35 4.39
CA LYS A 500 -22.63 15.45 4.18
C LYS A 500 -21.74 15.28 2.95
N TYR A 501 -21.67 14.06 2.42
CA TYR A 501 -20.86 13.71 1.24
C TYR A 501 -21.72 13.49 -0.02
N ALA A 502 -22.88 14.17 -0.10
CA ALA A 502 -23.82 13.97 -1.21
C ALA A 502 -23.29 14.41 -2.58
N VAL A 503 -22.38 15.38 -2.61
CA VAL A 503 -21.82 15.92 -3.85
C VAL A 503 -20.60 15.09 -4.26
N VAL A 504 -20.65 14.47 -5.44
CA VAL A 504 -19.60 13.56 -5.94
C VAL A 504 -18.26 14.28 -6.15
N ASN A 505 -18.28 15.46 -6.75
CA ASN A 505 -17.10 16.31 -6.98
C ASN A 505 -17.29 17.65 -6.24
N PRO A 506 -17.04 17.72 -4.94
CA PRO A 506 -17.45 18.87 -4.13
C PRO A 506 -16.62 20.15 -4.37
N ASN A 507 -15.40 20.03 -4.96
CA ASN A 507 -14.53 21.17 -5.30
C ASN A 507 -14.38 22.19 -4.14
N SER A 508 -14.15 21.67 -2.94
CA SER A 508 -14.12 22.44 -1.70
C SER A 508 -12.78 22.37 -0.95
N ARG A 509 -11.91 21.42 -1.33
CA ARG A 509 -10.61 21.16 -0.69
C ARG A 509 -9.45 21.24 -1.68
N THR A 510 -9.64 20.75 -2.90
CA THR A 510 -8.67 20.82 -3.99
C THR A 510 -9.34 21.55 -5.15
N ILE A 511 -9.05 22.85 -5.28
CA ILE A 511 -9.85 23.80 -6.03
C ILE A 511 -9.03 24.34 -7.19
N SER A 512 -9.45 24.04 -8.42
CA SER A 512 -8.84 24.59 -9.64
C SER A 512 -9.35 26.00 -9.91
N ILE A 513 -8.43 26.91 -10.21
CA ILE A 513 -8.73 28.31 -10.50
C ILE A 513 -7.88 28.81 -11.67
N ASP A 514 -8.33 29.86 -12.31
CA ASP A 514 -7.50 30.64 -13.24
C ASP A 514 -6.84 31.79 -12.47
N SER A 515 -5.53 31.73 -12.32
CA SER A 515 -4.73 32.71 -11.56
C SER A 515 -4.81 34.14 -12.13
N LYS A 516 -5.25 34.30 -13.40
CA LYS A 516 -5.43 35.61 -14.04
C LYS A 516 -6.73 36.30 -13.62
N THR A 517 -7.74 35.52 -13.29
CA THR A 517 -9.09 36.04 -12.99
C THR A 517 -9.50 35.87 -11.55
N TYR A 518 -9.00 34.81 -10.87
CA TYR A 518 -9.31 34.56 -9.47
C TYR A 518 -8.55 35.52 -8.57
N LYS A 519 -9.26 36.14 -7.63
CA LYS A 519 -8.65 36.99 -6.59
C LYS A 519 -8.91 36.36 -5.24
N PHE A 520 -7.82 36.05 -4.53
CA PHE A 520 -7.91 35.79 -3.09
C PHE A 520 -8.33 37.08 -2.40
N ASP A 521 -9.23 37.01 -1.41
CA ASP A 521 -9.56 38.15 -0.60
C ASP A 521 -8.28 38.73 0.02
N SER A 522 -7.98 39.99 -0.33
CA SER A 522 -6.84 40.69 0.23
C SER A 522 -6.98 40.70 1.74
N GLU A 523 -5.91 40.37 2.43
CA GLU A 523 -5.74 40.32 3.87
C GLU A 523 -6.63 41.30 4.62
N LYS A 524 -7.71 40.81 5.23
CA LYS A 524 -8.39 41.57 6.28
C LYS A 524 -7.51 41.51 7.51
N PRO A 525 -7.15 42.63 8.13
CA PRO A 525 -6.47 42.58 9.41
C PRO A 525 -7.38 41.88 10.42
N GLN A 526 -6.80 40.98 11.24
CA GLN A 526 -7.49 40.36 12.34
C GLN A 526 -8.20 41.40 13.21
N SER A 527 -9.50 41.49 13.10
CA SER A 527 -10.30 42.13 14.11
C SER A 527 -10.89 41.05 15.02
N SER A 528 -10.42 41.06 16.25
CA SER A 528 -11.10 40.43 17.36
C SER A 528 -12.50 41.03 17.48
N ASN A 529 -13.53 40.28 17.07
CA ASN A 529 -14.86 40.23 17.66
C ASN A 529 -15.80 39.45 16.74
N GLY A 530 -16.41 38.40 17.31
CA GLY A 530 -17.39 37.61 16.61
C GLY A 530 -18.61 38.41 16.21
N GLN A 531 -18.95 38.31 14.95
CA GLN A 531 -20.31 38.31 14.41
C GLN A 531 -20.25 38.13 12.88
N ASP A 532 -20.99 37.14 12.41
CA ASP A 532 -21.55 36.96 11.08
C ASP A 532 -20.59 37.07 9.86
N ALA A 533 -20.02 35.92 9.48
CA ALA A 533 -19.57 35.72 8.11
C ALA A 533 -20.78 35.72 7.18
N PRO A 534 -20.76 36.46 6.05
CA PRO A 534 -21.81 36.33 5.07
C PRO A 534 -21.82 34.90 4.52
N VAL A 535 -22.98 34.28 4.62
CA VAL A 535 -23.28 33.04 3.92
C VAL A 535 -23.08 33.28 2.43
N LEU A 536 -22.01 32.78 1.85
CA LEU A 536 -21.88 32.69 0.39
C LEU A 536 -23.01 31.79 -0.04
N VAL A 537 -24.04 32.36 -0.66
CA VAL A 537 -25.03 31.63 -1.43
C VAL A 537 -24.25 30.91 -2.52
N LYS A 538 -24.12 29.59 -2.39
CA LYS A 538 -23.57 28.72 -3.43
C LYS A 538 -24.48 28.87 -4.63
N GLU A 539 -24.07 29.65 -5.65
CA GLU A 539 -24.62 29.43 -6.97
C GLU A 539 -24.23 28.01 -7.35
N GLU A 540 -25.25 27.14 -7.51
CA GLU A 540 -25.02 25.81 -8.03
C GLU A 540 -24.33 25.93 -9.38
N LEU A 541 -23.12 25.44 -9.47
CA LEU A 541 -22.36 25.43 -10.72
C LEU A 541 -23.06 24.48 -11.69
N VAL A 542 -23.79 25.04 -12.65
CA VAL A 542 -24.46 24.29 -13.69
C VAL A 542 -23.46 24.05 -14.80
N VAL A 543 -23.24 22.79 -15.19
CA VAL A 543 -22.34 22.40 -16.28
C VAL A 543 -23.04 21.49 -17.28
N THR A 544 -22.55 21.46 -18.50
CA THR A 544 -23.05 20.56 -19.56
C THR A 544 -21.94 19.65 -20.05
N ARG A 545 -22.24 18.35 -20.12
CA ARG A 545 -21.36 17.27 -20.60
C ARG A 545 -21.92 16.66 -21.89
N HIS A 546 -21.01 16.23 -22.76
CA HIS A 546 -21.31 15.55 -24.02
C HIS A 546 -20.57 14.20 -24.04
N VAL A 547 -21.28 13.10 -23.84
CA VAL A 547 -20.69 11.77 -23.67
C VAL A 547 -21.25 10.74 -24.66
N ASP A 548 -20.50 9.67 -24.92
CA ASP A 548 -21.02 8.49 -25.60
C ASP A 548 -21.87 7.61 -24.65
N ALA A 549 -22.43 6.52 -25.17
CA ALA A 549 -23.24 5.59 -24.39
C ALA A 549 -22.44 4.87 -23.27
N ALA A 550 -21.12 4.87 -23.35
CA ALA A 550 -20.23 4.33 -22.34
C ALA A 550 -19.78 5.38 -21.29
N GLY A 551 -20.21 6.64 -21.46
CA GLY A 551 -19.86 7.75 -20.57
C GLY A 551 -18.54 8.45 -20.91
N ASN A 552 -17.90 8.13 -22.04
CA ASN A 552 -16.68 8.82 -22.48
C ASN A 552 -17.01 10.20 -23.04
N GLU A 553 -16.24 11.22 -22.66
CA GLU A 553 -16.42 12.60 -23.16
C GLU A 553 -16.14 12.68 -24.65
N LEU A 554 -17.09 13.25 -25.37
CA LEU A 554 -17.01 13.51 -26.83
C LEU A 554 -16.72 14.97 -27.16
N ALA A 555 -16.89 15.85 -26.19
CA ALA A 555 -16.56 17.27 -26.28
C ALA A 555 -16.24 17.83 -24.90
N PRO A 556 -15.49 18.95 -24.82
CA PRO A 556 -15.20 19.59 -23.53
C PRO A 556 -16.47 19.92 -22.74
N VAL A 557 -16.38 19.78 -21.41
CA VAL A 557 -17.42 20.23 -20.48
C VAL A 557 -17.60 21.74 -20.58
N GLU A 558 -18.84 22.20 -20.56
CA GLU A 558 -19.19 23.63 -20.71
C GLU A 558 -19.87 24.17 -19.46
N LEU A 559 -19.56 25.39 -19.10
CA LEU A 559 -20.25 26.10 -18.03
C LEU A 559 -21.68 26.49 -18.45
N GLY A 560 -22.60 26.33 -17.51
CA GLY A 560 -24.02 26.58 -17.70
C GLY A 560 -24.73 25.45 -18.45
N GLU A 561 -26.05 25.57 -18.54
CA GLU A 561 -26.87 24.65 -19.31
C GLU A 561 -26.77 24.97 -20.82
N LYS A 562 -26.30 24.00 -21.58
CA LYS A 562 -26.15 24.10 -23.04
C LYS A 562 -27.05 23.09 -23.73
N THR A 563 -27.42 23.41 -24.96
CA THR A 563 -28.10 22.47 -25.89
C THR A 563 -27.12 21.43 -26.43
N PRO A 564 -27.60 20.27 -26.90
CA PRO A 564 -26.75 19.27 -27.52
C PRO A 564 -25.90 19.84 -28.67
N LYS A 565 -24.62 19.55 -28.69
CA LYS A 565 -23.71 19.89 -29.77
C LYS A 565 -23.92 19.01 -31.01
N VAL A 566 -23.72 19.55 -32.17
CA VAL A 566 -23.56 18.74 -33.39
C VAL A 566 -22.13 18.18 -33.40
N LEU A 567 -22.02 16.87 -33.19
CA LEU A 567 -20.74 16.14 -33.21
C LEU A 567 -20.67 15.25 -34.43
N LYS A 568 -19.62 15.42 -35.25
CA LYS A 568 -19.46 14.67 -36.51
C LYS A 568 -19.44 13.15 -36.26
N GLY A 569 -20.36 12.44 -36.90
CA GLY A 569 -20.48 10.98 -36.76
C GLY A 569 -21.28 10.52 -35.54
N TYR A 570 -21.94 11.43 -34.83
CA TYR A 570 -22.75 11.12 -33.65
C TYR A 570 -24.11 11.83 -33.69
N ASN A 571 -25.13 11.16 -33.23
CA ASN A 571 -26.46 11.71 -32.99
C ASN A 571 -26.80 11.72 -31.51
N THR A 572 -27.42 12.77 -31.00
CA THR A 572 -27.90 12.83 -29.60
C THR A 572 -28.99 11.77 -29.37
N VAL A 573 -28.77 10.91 -28.39
CA VAL A 573 -29.68 9.81 -28.05
C VAL A 573 -30.55 10.19 -26.85
N SER A 574 -29.98 10.85 -25.86
CA SER A 574 -30.70 11.28 -24.67
C SER A 574 -30.06 12.49 -24.02
N THR A 575 -30.83 13.18 -23.20
CA THR A 575 -30.37 14.26 -22.31
C THR A 575 -30.97 14.06 -20.95
N PHE A 576 -30.17 14.14 -19.90
CA PHE A 576 -30.65 14.11 -18.53
C PHE A 576 -29.92 15.13 -17.66
N LYS A 577 -30.57 15.56 -16.59
CA LYS A 577 -30.01 16.44 -15.57
C LYS A 577 -29.91 15.71 -14.26
N LYS A 578 -28.77 15.85 -13.61
CA LYS A 578 -28.57 15.37 -12.25
C LYS A 578 -27.55 16.27 -11.54
N ASP A 579 -27.88 16.75 -10.35
CA ASP A 579 -26.98 17.49 -9.46
C ASP A 579 -26.28 18.71 -10.13
N GLY A 580 -27.04 19.52 -10.85
CA GLY A 580 -26.51 20.69 -11.60
C GLY A 580 -25.79 20.36 -12.90
N ILE A 581 -25.68 19.06 -13.25
CA ILE A 581 -25.00 18.60 -14.47
C ILE A 581 -26.04 18.20 -15.52
N THR A 582 -26.02 18.87 -16.67
CA THR A 582 -26.75 18.46 -17.85
C THR A 582 -25.86 17.54 -18.68
N THR A 583 -26.28 16.32 -18.95
CA THR A 583 -25.51 15.35 -19.74
C THR A 583 -26.27 15.02 -21.03
N HIS A 584 -25.64 15.26 -22.15
CA HIS A 584 -26.09 14.81 -23.46
C HIS A 584 -25.35 13.54 -23.86
N VAL A 585 -26.12 12.47 -24.12
CA VAL A 585 -25.56 11.18 -24.54
C VAL A 585 -25.71 11.03 -26.05
N TYR A 586 -24.65 10.60 -26.68
CA TYR A 586 -24.59 10.46 -28.14
C TYR A 586 -24.37 9.00 -28.56
N GLY A 587 -25.04 8.58 -29.60
CA GLY A 587 -24.80 7.31 -30.30
C GLY A 587 -24.10 7.53 -31.64
N VAL A 588 -23.32 6.56 -32.08
CA VAL A 588 -22.66 6.60 -33.39
C VAL A 588 -23.72 6.63 -34.50
N GLU A 589 -23.58 7.55 -35.44
CA GLU A 589 -24.46 7.66 -36.61
C GLU A 589 -24.33 6.38 -37.46
N LYS A 590 -25.42 5.62 -37.60
CA LYS A 590 -25.45 4.45 -38.47
C LYS A 590 -25.40 4.94 -39.93
N ALA A 591 -24.37 4.57 -40.68
CA ALA A 591 -24.31 4.79 -42.12
C ALA A 591 -25.56 4.19 -42.77
N SER A 592 -26.33 4.99 -43.49
CA SER A 592 -27.51 4.54 -44.24
C SER A 592 -27.05 3.60 -45.36
N VAL A 593 -27.17 2.31 -45.14
CA VAL A 593 -27.03 1.31 -46.21
C VAL A 593 -28.29 1.35 -47.06
N LYS A 594 -28.17 1.78 -48.28
CA LYS A 594 -29.22 1.62 -49.28
C LYS A 594 -29.57 0.15 -49.42
N SER A 595 -30.84 -0.17 -49.18
CA SER A 595 -31.41 -1.49 -49.27
C SER A 595 -31.22 -2.09 -50.68
N SER A 596 -30.69 -3.30 -50.73
CA SER A 596 -31.04 -4.29 -51.73
C SER A 596 -31.65 -5.50 -51.02
N GLU A 597 -32.92 -5.71 -51.24
CA GLU A 597 -33.68 -6.86 -50.79
C GLU A 597 -33.05 -8.18 -51.27
N LYS A 598 -32.94 -9.16 -50.39
CA LYS A 598 -33.27 -10.57 -50.67
C LYS A 598 -33.70 -11.29 -49.43
N VAL A 599 -34.80 -11.97 -49.63
CA VAL A 599 -35.68 -12.73 -48.75
C VAL A 599 -35.05 -14.06 -48.32
N VAL A 600 -35.64 -14.63 -47.22
CA VAL A 600 -35.66 -16.04 -46.78
C VAL A 600 -34.65 -16.33 -45.67
N GLU A 601 -34.95 -16.90 -44.50
CA GLU A 601 -35.96 -17.84 -44.03
C GLU A 601 -35.96 -17.93 -42.50
N LYS A 602 -37.06 -18.29 -41.92
CA LYS A 602 -37.29 -18.53 -40.49
C LYS A 602 -36.57 -19.76 -39.97
N ALA A 603 -35.97 -19.64 -38.79
CA ALA A 603 -35.90 -20.77 -37.87
C ALA A 603 -36.08 -20.31 -36.42
N ASN A 604 -37.13 -20.77 -35.83
CA ASN A 604 -37.44 -20.72 -34.37
C ASN A 604 -36.44 -21.60 -33.63
N VAL A 605 -35.86 -21.12 -32.55
CA VAL A 605 -35.52 -21.96 -31.40
C VAL A 605 -35.64 -21.15 -30.11
N SER A 606 -36.28 -21.78 -29.18
CA SER A 606 -36.80 -21.45 -27.87
C SER A 606 -35.84 -20.82 -26.85
N ASN A 607 -36.49 -20.02 -25.98
CA ASN A 607 -36.05 -19.60 -24.65
C ASN A 607 -35.35 -20.71 -23.84
N SER A 608 -34.21 -20.40 -23.29
CA SER A 608 -33.83 -20.87 -21.97
C SER A 608 -33.09 -19.78 -21.23
N GLU A 609 -33.72 -19.26 -20.22
CA GLU A 609 -33.11 -18.36 -19.21
C GLU A 609 -31.90 -19.04 -18.58
N ARG A 610 -30.74 -18.45 -18.69
CA ARG A 610 -29.63 -18.68 -17.79
C ARG A 610 -29.27 -17.37 -17.11
N LYS A 611 -29.61 -17.30 -15.83
CA LYS A 611 -29.09 -16.32 -14.89
C LYS A 611 -27.55 -16.40 -14.91
N LEU A 612 -26.92 -15.29 -15.26
CA LEU A 612 -25.50 -15.09 -15.08
C LEU A 612 -25.21 -14.71 -13.61
N PRO A 613 -24.18 -15.26 -12.99
CA PRO A 613 -23.77 -14.81 -11.66
C PRO A 613 -23.13 -13.44 -11.75
N ASN A 614 -23.49 -12.59 -10.82
CA ASN A 614 -22.99 -11.25 -10.63
C ASN A 614 -21.52 -11.31 -10.18
N THR A 615 -20.60 -11.12 -11.12
CA THR A 615 -19.18 -10.90 -10.80
C THR A 615 -18.76 -9.51 -11.31
N GLY A 616 -19.08 -8.49 -10.53
CA GLY A 616 -18.65 -7.11 -10.76
C GLY A 616 -17.16 -6.86 -10.50
N LEU A 617 -16.28 -7.81 -10.79
CA LEU A 617 -14.86 -7.75 -10.45
C LEU A 617 -13.88 -7.67 -11.64
N ASN A 618 -14.36 -7.72 -12.88
CA ASN A 618 -13.46 -7.91 -14.04
C ASN A 618 -13.07 -6.65 -14.84
N SER A 619 -13.49 -5.45 -14.47
CA SER A 619 -13.16 -4.25 -15.25
C SER A 619 -12.00 -3.38 -14.72
N VAL A 620 -11.41 -3.73 -13.57
CA VAL A 620 -10.37 -2.90 -12.92
C VAL A 620 -8.94 -3.40 -13.14
N ALA A 621 -8.77 -4.61 -13.69
CA ALA A 621 -7.47 -5.28 -13.74
C ALA A 621 -6.49 -4.77 -14.82
N THR A 622 -6.92 -3.99 -15.79
CA THR A 622 -6.07 -3.62 -16.95
C THR A 622 -5.31 -2.30 -16.85
N ALA A 623 -5.58 -1.49 -15.83
CA ALA A 623 -5.02 -0.13 -15.77
C ALA A 623 -3.74 0.03 -14.93
N SER A 624 -3.43 -0.91 -14.02
CA SER A 624 -2.26 -0.79 -13.13
C SER A 624 -0.95 -1.32 -13.71
N LEU A 625 -1.01 -2.16 -14.74
CA LEU A 625 0.20 -2.69 -15.41
C LEU A 625 1.06 -1.63 -16.12
N GLY A 626 0.46 -0.52 -16.56
CA GLY A 626 1.17 0.54 -17.28
C GLY A 626 2.15 1.35 -16.42
N VAL A 627 1.81 1.58 -15.15
CA VAL A 627 2.59 2.49 -14.29
C VAL A 627 3.80 1.78 -13.66
N VAL A 628 3.65 0.53 -13.26
CA VAL A 628 4.76 -0.25 -12.67
C VAL A 628 5.80 -0.62 -13.74
N ALA A 629 5.35 -0.93 -14.96
CA ALA A 629 6.25 -1.22 -16.08
C ALA A 629 7.02 0.02 -16.55
N LEU A 630 6.43 1.23 -16.48
CA LEU A 630 7.12 2.46 -16.84
C LEU A 630 8.20 2.87 -15.84
N LEU A 631 7.96 2.64 -14.55
CA LEU A 631 8.95 2.92 -13.50
C LEU A 631 10.14 1.96 -13.57
N ALA A 632 9.91 0.68 -13.85
CA ALA A 632 10.98 -0.30 -14.07
C ALA A 632 11.80 0.00 -15.34
N ALA A 633 11.15 0.43 -16.42
CA ALA A 633 11.82 0.80 -17.67
C ALA A 633 12.65 2.08 -17.56
N LEU A 634 12.20 3.05 -16.76
CA LEU A 634 12.95 4.30 -16.51
C LEU A 634 14.19 4.08 -15.63
N VAL A 635 14.12 3.19 -14.66
CA VAL A 635 15.28 2.83 -13.82
C VAL A 635 16.32 2.03 -14.61
N LEU A 636 15.89 1.15 -15.51
CA LEU A 636 16.81 0.40 -16.38
C LEU A 636 17.45 1.28 -17.46
N ARG A 637 16.76 2.30 -17.96
CA ARG A 637 17.30 3.22 -18.96
C ARG A 637 18.36 4.18 -18.39
N LYS A 638 18.24 4.57 -17.11
CA LYS A 638 19.27 5.37 -16.43
C LYS A 638 20.55 4.58 -16.08
N ARG A 639 20.49 3.26 -16.00
CA ARG A 639 21.67 2.41 -15.74
C ARG A 639 22.46 2.05 -17.01
N LYS A 640 21.91 2.26 -18.21
CA LYS A 640 22.63 2.02 -19.48
C LYS A 640 23.47 3.21 -19.98
N ASN A 641 23.31 4.39 -19.39
CA ASN A 641 24.02 5.60 -19.79
C ASN A 641 24.95 6.16 -18.71
N ARG A 642 25.47 5.26 -17.87
CA ARG A 642 26.65 5.56 -17.03
C ARG A 642 27.59 4.36 -17.03
#